data_69838d38ea48aae409b5ad0fe086e655
#
_entry.id   69838d38ea48aae409b5ad0fe086e655
#
_cell.length_a   1.000
_cell.length_b   1.000
_cell.length_c   1.000
_cell.angle_alpha   90.00
_cell.angle_beta   90.00
_cell.angle_gamma   90.00
#
_symmetry.space_group_name_H-M   'P 1'
#
loop_
_entity.id
_entity.type
_entity.pdbx_description
1 polymer ?
#
loop_
_entity_poly.entity_id
_entity_poly.type
_entity_poly.pdbx_seq_one_letter_code
_entity_poly.pdbx_strand_id
1 'polypeptide(L)'
;MQVSWLHVSDFHIRGGDPYDRDVVLKTLVKSVRYFREHGRAPDLIFATGDIAHGGKPAEYELATKFFDDLLEAAKVEKRRLFVIPGNHDVDRTLGVGLARTLTSREDSDSYFNPDLPKPHLTQKMGAFLSWHDAYFKGIRSWPRETSCGPVELAEVRGTKLGILSVNSALFCLDDDDHNKLLIGRRSLEAALTKLTDLKAEFNVALIHHPLDWLSDLERTNIKSALQSQVEFILRGHLHETEVESVASAFGKSLFCAAGAAYQTRKWPNRAMYGALNGKELTVFPIRYEDTPKEVWTVDPSLFPTESKNDYQKSFPIPRLSVAGESAAPAVPVEPAKPASLPRFRSNIPSRHNLPIVGREKDFEAILKVLITPDKESVLVLHGHSGTGKSELAKEFARRHGDRYPGGAFLMDATAGALDVDFARIGKTLLGLNFPPDLSLPEQGQQTFYSLGSVPTLLIFDNVGSVDGVNAWLPRAGMACHVLITSVIDTWDGWLSHEVKPLSHGESLLLIKELGGSEVAETYGEQLAALAGGLPIQICPAAITLAHEQRRGRLGKAKLRLVPEADESFHLVYNRLEDPVRLLLHSAALFNQRIPRDELSAQLQQALGWSETDFEKRLDACFDLHLLEGGKDLKMHQLFGRFLQALRLGEAQVELLEKVRIAQAHRFTEIADEVADHPNRTDIASTLITFPLAPVAWAEFGTPVATGRGEKVGRALVEIGRFDDARPWFERAVAAKEKGDADGQVDHASLGTSLHSVGYCLLETGKFHEAQCWYERAFAAKEQGDVKGRVDHDRLSASLHEVGRCLSRMGKHDEARPWFERAVDEEERGDMHGRIDQDSLGRSLSYVGHCLSETGHYEEAQGWHERAVLAKEKGDLQGRVDHESLSNSLHQVGWCLAQTAKYVEALPWYERAAAEAEKGDVHGRVDHESLGRSLELMGSCLRQTDNYAEAQSWYERAVAAKRKGDIFGRVDRKSLAVSLNSGAECLRKLGKTTEAEAWEKEATELESGGDS
;
A
#
# COMPACT_ATOMS: atom_id res chain seq x y z
N MET A 1 -21.78 -36.75 1.66
CA MET A 1 -22.91 -36.01 1.04
C MET A 1 -22.44 -34.57 0.90
N GLN A 2 -22.88 -33.87 -0.16
CA GLN A 2 -22.44 -32.49 -0.45
C GLN A 2 -23.50 -31.48 -0.03
N VAL A 3 -23.15 -30.48 0.76
CA VAL A 3 -24.02 -29.35 1.10
C VAL A 3 -23.57 -28.14 0.30
N SER A 4 -24.50 -27.44 -0.32
CA SER A 4 -24.20 -26.29 -1.17
C SER A 4 -24.95 -25.04 -0.71
N TRP A 5 -24.34 -23.88 -0.97
CA TRP A 5 -24.97 -22.59 -0.68
C TRP A 5 -24.68 -21.55 -1.75
N LEU A 6 -25.54 -20.54 -1.84
CA LEU A 6 -25.30 -19.29 -2.55
C LEU A 6 -24.95 -18.22 -1.51
N HIS A 7 -23.83 -17.53 -1.69
CA HIS A 7 -23.39 -16.41 -0.88
C HIS A 7 -23.49 -15.12 -1.70
N VAL A 8 -24.27 -14.18 -1.22
CA VAL A 8 -24.56 -12.86 -1.83
C VAL A 8 -24.45 -11.76 -0.78
N SER A 9 -24.07 -10.56 -1.19
CA SER A 9 -23.90 -9.40 -0.29
C SER A 9 -24.12 -8.09 -1.03
N ASP A 10 -24.28 -6.99 -0.32
CA ASP A 10 -24.23 -5.62 -0.84
C ASP A 10 -25.24 -5.39 -1.98
N PHE A 11 -26.52 -5.36 -1.64
CA PHE A 11 -27.63 -5.22 -2.60
C PHE A 11 -28.03 -3.77 -2.80
N HIS A 12 -27.85 -2.91 -1.77
CA HIS A 12 -28.18 -1.49 -1.75
C HIS A 12 -29.56 -1.17 -2.34
N ILE A 13 -30.57 -1.91 -1.93
CA ILE A 13 -31.97 -1.77 -2.40
C ILE A 13 -32.51 -0.42 -1.94
N ARG A 14 -33.01 0.41 -2.90
CA ARG A 14 -33.61 1.73 -2.63
C ARG A 14 -34.79 1.98 -3.53
N GLY A 15 -35.71 2.88 -3.13
CA GLY A 15 -36.75 3.43 -3.97
C GLY A 15 -36.23 4.44 -5.04
N GLY A 16 -37.06 4.94 -5.92
CA GLY A 16 -36.72 5.86 -7.00
C GLY A 16 -36.62 5.17 -8.36
N ASP A 17 -35.79 5.68 -9.29
CA ASP A 17 -35.59 5.04 -10.59
C ASP A 17 -34.60 3.85 -10.44
N PRO A 18 -35.11 2.62 -10.42
CA PRO A 18 -34.31 1.44 -10.09
C PRO A 18 -33.80 0.71 -11.34
N TYR A 19 -33.92 1.30 -12.54
CA TYR A 19 -33.74 0.55 -13.80
C TYR A 19 -32.45 -0.28 -13.82
N ASP A 20 -31.31 0.33 -13.59
CA ASP A 20 -30.00 -0.36 -13.66
C ASP A 20 -29.85 -1.43 -12.59
N ARG A 21 -30.26 -1.15 -11.34
CA ARG A 21 -30.22 -2.13 -10.24
C ARG A 21 -31.18 -3.27 -10.50
N ASP A 22 -32.41 -2.98 -10.91
CA ASP A 22 -33.43 -3.98 -11.17
C ASP A 22 -33.01 -4.93 -12.28
N VAL A 23 -32.30 -4.46 -13.29
CA VAL A 23 -31.72 -5.30 -14.34
C VAL A 23 -30.71 -6.28 -13.75
N VAL A 24 -29.76 -5.80 -12.95
CA VAL A 24 -28.71 -6.64 -12.34
C VAL A 24 -29.33 -7.67 -11.38
N LEU A 25 -30.18 -7.25 -10.44
CA LEU A 25 -30.76 -8.16 -9.45
C LEU A 25 -31.78 -9.13 -10.07
N LYS A 26 -32.61 -8.71 -11.01
CA LYS A 26 -33.53 -9.62 -11.73
C LYS A 26 -32.78 -10.65 -12.59
N THR A 27 -31.65 -10.24 -13.18
CA THR A 27 -30.81 -11.18 -13.93
C THR A 27 -30.07 -12.15 -13.01
N LEU A 28 -29.71 -11.73 -11.78
CA LEU A 28 -29.19 -12.65 -10.74
C LEU A 28 -30.21 -13.75 -10.43
N VAL A 29 -31.45 -13.40 -10.16
CA VAL A 29 -32.54 -14.37 -9.93
C VAL A 29 -32.71 -15.34 -11.10
N LYS A 30 -32.67 -14.85 -12.34
CA LYS A 30 -32.72 -15.68 -13.56
C LYS A 30 -31.53 -16.63 -13.64
N SER A 31 -30.34 -16.14 -13.33
CA SER A 31 -29.10 -16.95 -13.38
C SER A 31 -29.09 -18.02 -12.28
N VAL A 32 -29.60 -17.73 -11.08
CA VAL A 32 -29.74 -18.73 -10.02
C VAL A 32 -30.67 -19.88 -10.47
N ARG A 33 -31.76 -19.57 -11.17
CA ARG A 33 -32.62 -20.59 -11.79
C ARG A 33 -31.85 -21.42 -12.82
N TYR A 34 -31.11 -20.74 -13.71
CA TYR A 34 -30.27 -21.40 -14.72
C TYR A 34 -29.22 -22.32 -14.08
N PHE A 35 -28.42 -21.83 -13.13
CA PHE A 35 -27.40 -22.64 -12.46
C PHE A 35 -27.99 -23.83 -11.69
N ARG A 36 -29.16 -23.67 -11.05
CA ARG A 36 -29.87 -24.78 -10.42
C ARG A 36 -30.23 -25.88 -11.43
N GLU A 37 -30.74 -25.49 -12.59
CA GLU A 37 -31.12 -26.43 -13.66
C GLU A 37 -29.94 -27.14 -14.31
N HIS A 38 -28.74 -26.54 -14.18
CA HIS A 38 -27.47 -27.08 -14.66
C HIS A 38 -26.61 -27.70 -13.55
N GLY A 39 -27.23 -28.21 -12.50
CA GLY A 39 -26.58 -29.04 -11.47
C GLY A 39 -25.94 -28.26 -10.31
N ARG A 40 -26.16 -26.93 -10.20
CA ARG A 40 -25.67 -26.09 -9.12
C ARG A 40 -26.81 -25.53 -8.27
N ALA A 41 -27.64 -26.43 -7.72
CA ALA A 41 -28.75 -26.05 -6.85
C ALA A 41 -28.23 -25.76 -5.42
N PRO A 42 -28.39 -24.54 -4.86
CA PRO A 42 -28.01 -24.28 -3.49
C PRO A 42 -29.02 -24.91 -2.51
N ASP A 43 -28.51 -25.42 -1.40
CA ASP A 43 -29.33 -25.89 -0.28
C ASP A 43 -29.63 -24.77 0.71
N LEU A 44 -28.76 -23.77 0.78
CA LEU A 44 -28.80 -22.63 1.68
C LEU A 44 -28.49 -21.34 0.91
N ILE A 45 -28.98 -20.21 1.42
CA ILE A 45 -28.62 -18.86 0.93
C ILE A 45 -28.13 -18.04 2.10
N PHE A 46 -26.96 -17.42 1.95
CA PHE A 46 -26.36 -16.48 2.89
C PHE A 46 -26.29 -15.08 2.30
N ALA A 47 -26.94 -14.11 2.95
CA ALA A 47 -26.94 -12.69 2.58
C ALA A 47 -26.19 -11.90 3.67
N THR A 48 -24.99 -11.43 3.35
CA THR A 48 -24.05 -10.88 4.34
C THR A 48 -24.06 -9.36 4.42
N GLY A 49 -25.24 -8.74 4.42
CA GLY A 49 -25.44 -7.32 4.75
C GLY A 49 -25.67 -6.42 3.55
N ASP A 50 -25.90 -5.13 3.87
CA ASP A 50 -26.25 -4.06 2.93
C ASP A 50 -27.46 -4.40 2.05
N ILE A 51 -28.51 -4.83 2.74
CA ILE A 51 -29.78 -5.19 2.10
C ILE A 51 -30.45 -3.91 1.57
N ALA A 52 -30.63 -2.93 2.45
CA ALA A 52 -31.16 -1.61 2.14
C ALA A 52 -30.02 -0.64 1.74
N HIS A 53 -30.36 0.50 1.17
CA HIS A 53 -29.40 1.56 0.88
C HIS A 53 -29.28 2.60 2.00
N GLY A 54 -30.32 2.81 2.77
CA GLY A 54 -30.36 3.80 3.84
C GLY A 54 -31.17 3.36 5.07
N GLY A 55 -31.43 2.06 5.22
CA GLY A 55 -32.11 1.49 6.36
C GLY A 55 -33.56 1.93 6.51
N LYS A 56 -34.27 2.26 5.41
CA LYS A 56 -35.65 2.77 5.44
C LYS A 56 -36.67 1.66 5.24
N PRO A 57 -37.86 1.69 5.92
CA PRO A 57 -38.89 0.64 5.82
C PRO A 57 -39.29 0.29 4.37
N ALA A 58 -39.46 1.30 3.50
CA ALA A 58 -39.86 1.07 2.10
C ALA A 58 -38.80 0.29 1.28
N GLU A 59 -37.54 0.36 1.65
CA GLU A 59 -36.48 -0.40 1.00
C GLU A 59 -36.59 -1.90 1.33
N TYR A 60 -37.02 -2.24 2.55
CA TYR A 60 -37.25 -3.63 2.97
C TYR A 60 -38.51 -4.27 2.36
N GLU A 61 -39.49 -3.47 1.94
CA GLU A 61 -40.62 -3.99 1.16
C GLU A 61 -40.13 -4.50 -0.21
N LEU A 62 -39.23 -3.77 -0.84
CA LEU A 62 -38.57 -4.18 -2.09
C LEU A 62 -37.64 -5.39 -1.85
N ALA A 63 -36.90 -5.40 -0.75
CA ALA A 63 -36.05 -6.52 -0.37
C ALA A 63 -36.85 -7.83 -0.17
N THR A 64 -38.04 -7.72 0.45
CA THR A 64 -38.96 -8.87 0.61
C THR A 64 -39.27 -9.51 -0.73
N LYS A 65 -39.66 -8.72 -1.72
CA LYS A 65 -39.96 -9.20 -3.06
C LYS A 65 -38.74 -9.85 -3.74
N PHE A 66 -37.58 -9.21 -3.64
CA PHE A 66 -36.36 -9.74 -4.20
C PHE A 66 -35.99 -11.10 -3.60
N PHE A 67 -36.01 -11.22 -2.26
CA PHE A 67 -35.70 -12.50 -1.60
C PHE A 67 -36.73 -13.58 -1.86
N ASP A 68 -38.02 -13.25 -1.96
CA ASP A 68 -39.04 -14.23 -2.34
C ASP A 68 -38.83 -14.73 -3.77
N ASP A 69 -38.49 -13.86 -4.73
CA ASP A 69 -38.15 -14.23 -6.11
C ASP A 69 -36.87 -15.09 -6.16
N LEU A 70 -35.86 -14.76 -5.35
CA LEU A 70 -34.60 -15.51 -5.24
C LEU A 70 -34.81 -16.92 -4.66
N LEU A 71 -35.61 -17.03 -3.59
CA LEU A 71 -35.96 -18.31 -2.98
C LEU A 71 -36.75 -19.20 -3.95
N GLU A 72 -37.69 -18.62 -4.71
CA GLU A 72 -38.42 -19.33 -5.74
C GLU A 72 -37.48 -19.85 -6.83
N ALA A 73 -36.58 -19.02 -7.32
CA ALA A 73 -35.62 -19.36 -8.36
C ALA A 73 -34.65 -20.47 -7.90
N ALA A 74 -34.17 -20.39 -6.66
CA ALA A 74 -33.27 -21.37 -6.05
C ALA A 74 -33.99 -22.67 -5.63
N LYS A 75 -35.32 -22.65 -5.45
CA LYS A 75 -36.14 -23.70 -4.81
C LYS A 75 -35.68 -23.99 -3.38
N VAL A 76 -35.36 -22.95 -2.63
CA VAL A 76 -34.92 -23.00 -1.23
C VAL A 76 -36.02 -22.47 -0.32
N GLU A 77 -36.29 -23.17 0.77
CA GLU A 77 -37.27 -22.75 1.76
C GLU A 77 -36.79 -21.54 2.55
N LYS A 78 -37.66 -20.62 2.94
CA LYS A 78 -37.37 -19.41 3.70
C LYS A 78 -36.51 -19.66 4.96
N ARG A 79 -36.70 -20.78 5.66
CA ARG A 79 -35.91 -21.16 6.85
C ARG A 79 -34.43 -21.40 6.56
N ARG A 80 -34.05 -21.57 5.26
CA ARG A 80 -32.70 -21.80 4.80
C ARG A 80 -32.02 -20.56 4.18
N LEU A 81 -32.71 -19.41 4.26
CA LEU A 81 -32.14 -18.10 3.99
C LEU A 81 -31.70 -17.47 5.32
N PHE A 82 -30.42 -17.07 5.39
CA PHE A 82 -29.82 -16.39 6.53
C PHE A 82 -29.38 -15.00 6.10
N VAL A 83 -29.83 -13.97 6.84
CA VAL A 83 -29.61 -12.57 6.50
C VAL A 83 -29.06 -11.86 7.72
N ILE A 84 -27.99 -11.09 7.53
CA ILE A 84 -27.42 -10.20 8.53
C ILE A 84 -27.47 -8.75 8.04
N PRO A 85 -27.40 -7.74 8.93
CA PRO A 85 -27.33 -6.34 8.53
C PRO A 85 -25.91 -5.93 8.15
N GLY A 86 -25.79 -4.93 7.24
CA GLY A 86 -24.57 -4.18 6.94
C GLY A 86 -24.69 -2.71 7.38
N ASN A 87 -23.70 -1.90 7.04
CA ASN A 87 -23.66 -0.48 7.44
C ASN A 87 -24.76 0.37 6.76
N HIS A 88 -25.25 -0.04 5.60
CA HIS A 88 -26.40 0.59 4.92
C HIS A 88 -27.76 0.16 5.49
N ASP A 89 -27.82 -0.87 6.32
CA ASP A 89 -29.04 -1.29 7.04
C ASP A 89 -29.24 -0.52 8.35
N VAL A 90 -28.33 0.41 8.67
CA VAL A 90 -28.41 1.36 9.78
C VAL A 90 -29.03 2.67 9.29
N ASP A 91 -30.03 3.20 10.02
CA ASP A 91 -30.52 4.55 9.74
C ASP A 91 -29.50 5.58 10.24
N ARG A 92 -28.61 6.01 9.36
CA ARG A 92 -27.54 6.98 9.64
C ARG A 92 -28.08 8.35 10.06
N THR A 93 -29.31 8.71 9.66
CA THR A 93 -29.92 9.98 10.07
C THR A 93 -30.21 10.03 11.57
N LEU A 94 -30.38 8.89 12.22
CA LEU A 94 -30.53 8.74 13.67
C LEU A 94 -29.16 8.55 14.36
N GLY A 95 -28.12 8.23 13.61
CA GLY A 95 -26.80 7.86 14.12
C GLY A 95 -26.12 8.99 14.90
N VAL A 96 -26.15 10.21 14.41
CA VAL A 96 -25.45 11.38 14.99
C VAL A 96 -25.93 11.68 16.42
N GLY A 97 -27.23 11.52 16.70
CA GLY A 97 -27.80 11.73 18.04
C GLY A 97 -27.65 10.53 18.99
N LEU A 98 -27.27 9.37 18.47
CA LEU A 98 -27.18 8.10 19.20
C LEU A 98 -25.77 7.51 19.23
N ALA A 99 -24.78 8.28 18.80
CA ALA A 99 -23.39 7.86 18.83
C ALA A 99 -22.92 7.70 20.29
N ARG A 100 -22.44 6.49 20.62
CA ARG A 100 -21.77 6.22 21.90
C ARG A 100 -20.32 5.88 21.62
N THR A 101 -19.41 6.60 22.22
CA THR A 101 -17.98 6.30 22.21
C THR A 101 -17.65 5.37 23.38
N LEU A 102 -17.11 4.19 23.10
CA LEU A 102 -16.55 3.29 24.09
C LEU A 102 -15.03 3.43 24.04
N THR A 103 -14.44 3.90 25.13
CA THR A 103 -13.03 4.29 25.18
C THR A 103 -12.13 3.25 25.85
N SER A 104 -12.72 2.29 26.56
CA SER A 104 -11.99 1.24 27.26
C SER A 104 -12.63 -0.15 27.03
N ARG A 105 -11.87 -1.20 27.37
CA ARG A 105 -12.40 -2.57 27.38
C ARG A 105 -13.52 -2.75 28.41
N GLU A 106 -13.38 -2.14 29.56
CA GLU A 106 -14.34 -2.17 30.65
C GLU A 106 -15.67 -1.55 30.22
N ASP A 107 -15.61 -0.41 29.53
CA ASP A 107 -16.79 0.23 28.92
C ASP A 107 -17.47 -0.68 27.90
N SER A 108 -16.68 -1.28 27.01
CA SER A 108 -17.17 -2.20 26.00
C SER A 108 -17.83 -3.43 26.67
N ASP A 109 -17.17 -4.05 27.63
CA ASP A 109 -17.69 -5.21 28.34
C ASP A 109 -18.95 -4.89 29.14
N SER A 110 -19.05 -3.71 29.73
CA SER A 110 -20.25 -3.23 30.44
C SER A 110 -21.43 -3.03 29.47
N TYR A 111 -21.18 -2.36 28.35
CA TYR A 111 -22.19 -2.11 27.32
C TYR A 111 -22.69 -3.41 26.68
N PHE A 112 -21.78 -4.32 26.35
CA PHE A 112 -22.08 -5.60 25.68
C PHE A 112 -22.38 -6.74 26.65
N ASN A 113 -22.75 -6.42 27.89
CA ASN A 113 -23.27 -7.43 28.79
C ASN A 113 -24.52 -8.08 28.17
N PRO A 114 -24.56 -9.42 27.96
CA PRO A 114 -25.67 -10.09 27.29
C PRO A 114 -26.99 -10.03 28.06
N ASP A 115 -26.95 -9.73 29.37
CA ASP A 115 -28.13 -9.64 30.23
C ASP A 115 -28.82 -8.25 30.19
N LEU A 116 -28.18 -7.27 29.48
CA LEU A 116 -28.70 -5.90 29.41
C LEU A 116 -29.24 -5.57 28.01
N PRO A 117 -30.43 -4.92 27.90
CA PRO A 117 -30.97 -4.51 26.61
C PRO A 117 -30.07 -3.47 25.92
N LYS A 118 -30.07 -3.50 24.57
CA LYS A 118 -29.28 -2.61 23.71
C LYS A 118 -30.18 -1.57 23.04
N PRO A 119 -30.44 -0.43 23.67
CA PRO A 119 -31.35 0.58 23.11
C PRO A 119 -30.87 1.09 21.75
N HIS A 120 -29.55 1.24 21.52
CA HIS A 120 -29.00 1.65 20.24
C HIS A 120 -29.31 0.66 19.12
N LEU A 121 -29.33 -0.64 19.41
CA LEU A 121 -29.72 -1.67 18.44
C LEU A 121 -31.13 -1.40 17.91
N THR A 122 -32.08 -1.18 18.81
CA THR A 122 -33.48 -0.95 18.42
C THR A 122 -33.65 0.41 17.71
N GLN A 123 -32.97 1.45 18.15
CA GLN A 123 -33.11 2.79 17.59
C GLN A 123 -32.48 2.90 16.21
N LYS A 124 -31.19 2.51 16.07
CA LYS A 124 -30.46 2.65 14.81
C LYS A 124 -30.89 1.64 13.74
N MET A 125 -31.28 0.45 14.14
CA MET A 125 -31.59 -0.68 13.26
C MET A 125 -33.08 -1.07 13.28
N GLY A 126 -33.96 -0.20 13.76
CA GLY A 126 -35.36 -0.51 13.97
C GLY A 126 -36.09 -1.00 12.72
N ALA A 127 -35.81 -0.43 11.57
CA ALA A 127 -36.39 -0.83 10.29
C ALA A 127 -35.96 -2.25 9.88
N PHE A 128 -34.65 -2.55 9.94
CA PHE A 128 -34.12 -3.89 9.69
C PHE A 128 -34.71 -4.91 10.65
N LEU A 129 -34.71 -4.64 11.94
CA LEU A 129 -35.20 -5.55 12.97
C LEU A 129 -36.69 -5.85 12.79
N SER A 130 -37.50 -4.81 12.53
CA SER A 130 -38.94 -4.96 12.29
C SER A 130 -39.23 -5.77 11.04
N TRP A 131 -38.48 -5.50 9.95
CA TRP A 131 -38.58 -6.27 8.73
C TRP A 131 -38.15 -7.73 8.95
N HIS A 132 -36.99 -7.97 9.56
CA HIS A 132 -36.47 -9.32 9.80
C HIS A 132 -37.46 -10.17 10.59
N ASP A 133 -37.99 -9.63 11.67
CA ASP A 133 -38.97 -10.36 12.52
C ASP A 133 -40.28 -10.62 11.77
N ALA A 134 -40.75 -9.67 10.97
CA ALA A 134 -41.94 -9.84 10.14
C ALA A 134 -41.74 -10.85 9.01
N TYR A 135 -40.58 -10.74 8.31
CA TYR A 135 -40.24 -11.59 7.15
C TYR A 135 -40.02 -13.05 7.59
N PHE A 136 -39.34 -13.27 8.70
CA PHE A 136 -39.08 -14.60 9.27
C PHE A 136 -40.05 -15.03 10.37
N LYS A 137 -41.25 -14.42 10.41
CA LYS A 137 -42.25 -14.74 11.44
C LYS A 137 -42.53 -16.25 11.55
N GLY A 138 -42.38 -16.80 12.75
CA GLY A 138 -42.57 -18.23 13.04
C GLY A 138 -41.36 -19.10 12.67
N ILE A 139 -40.29 -18.53 12.16
CA ILE A 139 -39.02 -19.21 11.82
C ILE A 139 -37.92 -18.77 12.80
N ARG A 140 -37.66 -17.48 12.89
CA ARG A 140 -36.62 -16.87 13.74
C ARG A 140 -36.95 -15.42 14.09
N SER A 141 -36.34 -14.90 15.15
CA SER A 141 -36.37 -13.48 15.51
C SER A 141 -34.95 -13.00 15.85
N TRP A 142 -34.69 -11.71 15.67
CA TRP A 142 -33.42 -11.12 16.05
C TRP A 142 -33.36 -10.82 17.54
N PRO A 143 -32.40 -11.35 18.32
CA PRO A 143 -32.27 -11.07 19.75
C PRO A 143 -32.09 -9.58 20.04
N ARG A 144 -32.71 -9.07 21.11
CA ARG A 144 -32.61 -7.65 21.51
C ARG A 144 -31.57 -7.40 22.61
N GLU A 145 -31.15 -8.48 23.27
CA GLU A 145 -30.23 -8.45 24.40
C GLU A 145 -28.77 -8.51 23.96
N THR A 146 -28.50 -8.94 22.74
CA THR A 146 -27.15 -9.12 22.25
C THR A 146 -26.93 -8.38 20.92
N SER A 147 -25.71 -7.98 20.64
CA SER A 147 -25.27 -7.48 19.31
C SER A 147 -25.19 -8.60 18.27
N CYS A 148 -25.05 -9.87 18.67
CA CYS A 148 -25.12 -11.00 17.75
C CYS A 148 -26.58 -11.33 17.41
N GLY A 149 -26.80 -11.79 16.19
CA GLY A 149 -28.08 -12.28 15.72
C GLY A 149 -28.37 -13.71 16.14
N PRO A 150 -29.28 -14.38 15.45
CA PRO A 150 -29.65 -15.78 15.74
C PRO A 150 -28.45 -16.72 15.62
N VAL A 151 -28.40 -17.71 16.54
CA VAL A 151 -27.50 -18.86 16.47
C VAL A 151 -28.38 -20.09 16.24
N GLU A 152 -28.21 -20.77 15.11
CA GLU A 152 -29.15 -21.79 14.64
C GLU A 152 -28.45 -23.03 14.08
N LEU A 153 -29.13 -24.15 14.14
CA LEU A 153 -28.72 -25.41 13.50
C LEU A 153 -29.46 -25.58 12.18
N ALA A 154 -28.72 -25.67 11.09
CA ALA A 154 -29.25 -26.04 9.78
C ALA A 154 -28.84 -27.49 9.45
N GLU A 155 -29.83 -28.37 9.37
CA GLU A 155 -29.58 -29.75 8.91
C GLU A 155 -29.93 -29.88 7.43
N VAL A 156 -28.92 -30.28 6.64
CA VAL A 156 -29.01 -30.37 5.19
C VAL A 156 -28.38 -31.69 4.73
N ARG A 157 -29.18 -32.54 4.11
CA ARG A 157 -28.74 -33.86 3.59
C ARG A 157 -27.97 -34.72 4.61
N GLY A 158 -28.34 -34.59 5.88
CA GLY A 158 -27.71 -35.29 6.99
C GLY A 158 -26.44 -34.65 7.56
N THR A 159 -26.00 -33.51 7.04
CA THR A 159 -24.91 -32.70 7.60
C THR A 159 -25.50 -31.58 8.47
N LYS A 160 -24.92 -31.38 9.63
CA LYS A 160 -25.35 -30.37 10.61
C LYS A 160 -24.39 -29.15 10.54
N LEU A 161 -24.95 -27.99 10.19
CA LEU A 161 -24.25 -26.72 10.15
C LEU A 161 -24.73 -25.81 11.27
N GLY A 162 -23.83 -25.35 12.13
CA GLY A 162 -24.09 -24.28 13.09
C GLY A 162 -23.93 -22.93 12.41
N ILE A 163 -24.94 -22.09 12.43
CA ILE A 163 -24.93 -20.78 11.79
C ILE A 163 -24.93 -19.70 12.86
N LEU A 164 -23.91 -18.86 12.88
CA LEU A 164 -23.75 -17.70 13.76
C LEU A 164 -23.92 -16.42 12.95
N SER A 165 -24.93 -15.64 13.24
CA SER A 165 -25.12 -14.31 12.67
C SER A 165 -24.45 -13.25 13.56
N VAL A 166 -23.50 -12.51 13.01
CA VAL A 166 -22.73 -11.47 13.72
C VAL A 166 -23.13 -10.10 13.20
N ASN A 167 -23.51 -9.20 14.10
CA ASN A 167 -23.81 -7.82 13.74
C ASN A 167 -22.60 -6.91 13.96
N SER A 168 -21.88 -6.61 12.91
CA SER A 168 -20.78 -5.65 12.93
C SER A 168 -21.19 -4.21 12.61
N ALA A 169 -22.49 -3.97 12.29
CA ALA A 169 -23.00 -2.69 11.85
C ALA A 169 -23.55 -1.78 12.98
N LEU A 170 -23.65 -2.27 14.21
CA LEU A 170 -24.31 -1.55 15.32
C LEU A 170 -23.68 -0.18 15.59
N PHE A 171 -22.36 -0.04 15.44
CA PHE A 171 -21.63 1.20 15.67
C PHE A 171 -21.31 1.99 14.39
N CYS A 172 -21.85 1.58 13.24
CA CYS A 172 -21.67 2.34 12.00
C CYS A 172 -22.32 3.73 12.08
N LEU A 173 -21.61 4.73 11.64
CA LEU A 173 -22.03 6.13 11.57
C LEU A 173 -21.91 6.68 10.13
N ASP A 174 -20.84 6.37 9.45
CA ASP A 174 -20.50 6.85 8.11
C ASP A 174 -19.72 5.80 7.32
N ASP A 175 -19.05 6.20 6.24
CA ASP A 175 -18.24 5.30 5.42
C ASP A 175 -16.79 5.19 5.93
N ASP A 176 -16.42 5.97 6.97
CA ASP A 176 -15.10 5.99 7.61
C ASP A 176 -15.09 5.28 8.98
N ASP A 177 -15.80 4.18 9.08
CA ASP A 177 -15.93 3.38 10.31
C ASP A 177 -14.77 2.40 10.56
N HIS A 178 -13.72 2.46 9.76
CA HIS A 178 -12.53 1.60 9.90
C HIS A 178 -11.89 1.77 11.29
N ASN A 179 -11.58 0.65 11.96
CA ASN A 179 -11.06 0.57 13.34
C ASN A 179 -12.00 1.12 14.44
N LYS A 180 -13.26 1.40 14.13
CA LYS A 180 -14.22 1.98 15.06
C LYS A 180 -15.36 1.03 15.43
N LEU A 181 -15.53 -0.06 14.70
CA LEU A 181 -16.65 -0.98 14.87
C LEU A 181 -16.48 -1.88 16.10
N LEU A 182 -17.57 -2.21 16.73
CA LEU A 182 -17.63 -3.06 17.93
C LEU A 182 -18.75 -4.10 17.81
N ILE A 183 -18.41 -5.35 18.10
CA ILE A 183 -19.35 -6.49 18.22
C ILE A 183 -19.65 -6.78 19.69
N GLY A 184 -18.64 -6.60 20.55
CA GLY A 184 -18.66 -6.92 21.95
C GLY A 184 -18.26 -8.37 22.22
N ARG A 185 -17.09 -8.55 22.83
CA ARG A 185 -16.54 -9.88 23.11
C ARG A 185 -17.46 -10.73 23.97
N ARG A 186 -18.13 -10.17 24.98
CA ARG A 186 -19.07 -10.91 25.84
C ARG A 186 -20.30 -11.41 25.08
N SER A 187 -20.85 -10.57 24.21
CA SER A 187 -21.97 -10.97 23.34
C SER A 187 -21.54 -12.09 22.38
N LEU A 188 -20.33 -12.00 21.82
CA LEU A 188 -19.81 -13.04 20.93
C LEU A 188 -19.49 -14.33 21.67
N GLU A 189 -18.88 -14.30 22.85
CA GLU A 189 -18.62 -15.47 23.69
C GLU A 189 -19.90 -16.21 24.05
N ALA A 190 -20.94 -15.47 24.44
CA ALA A 190 -22.27 -16.06 24.72
C ALA A 190 -22.91 -16.70 23.48
N ALA A 191 -22.72 -16.10 22.30
CA ALA A 191 -23.20 -16.66 21.03
C ALA A 191 -22.38 -17.89 20.59
N LEU A 192 -21.08 -17.91 20.78
CA LEU A 192 -20.19 -19.04 20.49
C LEU A 192 -20.46 -20.23 21.46
N THR A 193 -20.79 -19.96 22.72
CA THR A 193 -21.22 -20.99 23.65
C THR A 193 -22.51 -21.67 23.15
N LYS A 194 -23.52 -20.89 22.73
CA LYS A 194 -24.71 -21.44 22.10
C LYS A 194 -24.41 -22.23 20.84
N LEU A 195 -23.47 -21.75 20.01
CA LEU A 195 -23.05 -22.44 18.80
C LEU A 195 -22.42 -23.81 19.09
N THR A 196 -21.56 -23.88 20.10
CA THR A 196 -20.95 -25.14 20.55
C THR A 196 -22.00 -26.14 21.07
N ASP A 197 -23.02 -25.67 21.79
CA ASP A 197 -24.11 -26.50 22.32
C ASP A 197 -24.94 -27.15 21.20
N LEU A 198 -24.97 -26.59 20.00
CA LEU A 198 -25.66 -27.18 18.83
C LEU A 198 -25.01 -28.48 18.34
N LYS A 199 -23.76 -28.75 18.69
CA LYS A 199 -22.98 -29.93 18.27
C LYS A 199 -23.02 -30.14 16.76
N ALA A 200 -22.82 -29.07 16.00
CA ALA A 200 -22.77 -29.10 14.56
C ALA A 200 -21.47 -29.75 14.07
N GLU A 201 -21.50 -30.27 12.85
CA GLU A 201 -20.29 -30.83 12.20
C GLU A 201 -19.36 -29.75 11.69
N PHE A 202 -19.93 -28.61 11.26
CA PHE A 202 -19.24 -27.43 10.81
C PHE A 202 -19.97 -26.17 11.27
N ASN A 203 -19.20 -25.12 11.58
CA ASN A 203 -19.73 -23.83 11.99
C ASN A 203 -19.43 -22.77 10.93
N VAL A 204 -20.43 -21.94 10.66
CA VAL A 204 -20.40 -20.82 9.73
C VAL A 204 -20.73 -19.54 10.48
N ALA A 205 -19.85 -18.55 10.45
CA ALA A 205 -20.15 -17.20 10.91
C ALA A 205 -20.44 -16.29 9.71
N LEU A 206 -21.53 -15.53 9.81
CA LEU A 206 -21.89 -14.49 8.87
C LEU A 206 -21.54 -13.15 9.50
N ILE A 207 -20.73 -12.34 8.84
CA ILE A 207 -20.34 -11.01 9.27
C ILE A 207 -20.31 -10.08 8.05
N HIS A 208 -20.67 -8.80 8.17
CA HIS A 208 -20.63 -7.90 7.02
C HIS A 208 -19.24 -7.31 6.82
N HIS A 209 -18.68 -6.68 7.84
CA HIS A 209 -17.38 -6.01 7.75
C HIS A 209 -16.22 -6.98 7.94
N PRO A 210 -15.06 -6.71 7.31
CA PRO A 210 -13.80 -7.38 7.62
C PRO A 210 -13.46 -7.24 9.11
N LEU A 211 -12.84 -8.27 9.70
CA LEU A 211 -12.47 -8.24 11.13
C LEU A 211 -11.45 -7.14 11.46
N ASP A 212 -10.74 -6.64 10.47
CA ASP A 212 -9.76 -5.55 10.63
C ASP A 212 -10.43 -4.17 10.79
N TRP A 213 -11.74 -4.05 10.51
CA TRP A 213 -12.54 -2.85 10.76
C TRP A 213 -12.97 -2.71 12.22
N LEU A 214 -12.83 -3.78 13.00
CA LEU A 214 -13.13 -3.73 14.42
C LEU A 214 -12.13 -2.90 15.19
N SER A 215 -12.59 -2.23 16.23
CA SER A 215 -11.76 -1.47 17.17
C SER A 215 -10.69 -2.34 17.81
N ASP A 216 -9.52 -1.76 18.04
CA ASP A 216 -8.38 -2.40 18.73
C ASP A 216 -8.75 -2.90 20.14
N LEU A 217 -9.79 -2.33 20.74
CA LEU A 217 -10.30 -2.75 22.05
C LEU A 217 -10.68 -4.23 22.09
N GLU A 218 -11.15 -4.79 20.96
CA GLU A 218 -11.65 -6.16 20.93
C GLU A 218 -11.20 -6.99 19.71
N ARG A 219 -10.66 -6.38 18.65
CA ARG A 219 -10.32 -7.05 17.37
C ARG A 219 -9.59 -8.38 17.56
N THR A 220 -8.49 -8.36 18.32
CA THR A 220 -7.68 -9.56 18.56
C THR A 220 -8.47 -10.67 19.25
N ASN A 221 -9.27 -10.31 20.23
CA ASN A 221 -10.08 -11.27 20.99
C ASN A 221 -11.21 -11.86 20.12
N ILE A 222 -11.92 -11.02 19.35
CA ILE A 222 -12.98 -11.43 18.43
C ILE A 222 -12.43 -12.37 17.35
N LYS A 223 -11.29 -11.99 16.72
CA LYS A 223 -10.65 -12.80 15.70
C LYS A 223 -10.22 -14.16 16.24
N SER A 224 -9.59 -14.19 17.41
CA SER A 224 -9.19 -15.42 18.10
C SER A 224 -10.39 -16.30 18.44
N ALA A 225 -11.45 -15.74 19.03
CA ALA A 225 -12.64 -16.49 19.41
C ALA A 225 -13.35 -17.11 18.20
N LEU A 226 -13.52 -16.37 17.10
CA LEU A 226 -14.09 -16.89 15.86
C LEU A 226 -13.21 -18.01 15.27
N GLN A 227 -11.91 -17.78 15.11
CA GLN A 227 -11.02 -18.77 14.50
C GLN A 227 -10.87 -20.05 15.31
N SER A 228 -11.14 -20.02 16.61
CA SER A 228 -11.09 -21.21 17.47
C SER A 228 -12.32 -22.12 17.36
N GLN A 229 -13.45 -21.61 16.85
CA GLN A 229 -14.73 -22.33 16.90
C GLN A 229 -15.48 -22.37 15.55
N VAL A 230 -15.01 -21.65 14.52
CA VAL A 230 -15.74 -21.49 13.25
C VAL A 230 -14.83 -21.87 12.08
N GLU A 231 -15.30 -22.77 11.22
CA GLU A 231 -14.58 -23.20 10.01
C GLU A 231 -14.72 -22.21 8.87
N PHE A 232 -15.89 -21.57 8.71
CA PHE A 232 -16.20 -20.68 7.59
C PHE A 232 -16.66 -19.32 8.07
N ILE A 233 -16.01 -18.24 7.62
CA ILE A 233 -16.43 -16.87 7.89
C ILE A 233 -16.79 -16.23 6.55
N LEU A 234 -18.09 -15.97 6.37
CA LEU A 234 -18.64 -15.37 5.16
C LEU A 234 -18.88 -13.88 5.39
N ARG A 235 -18.34 -13.04 4.48
CA ARG A 235 -18.38 -11.58 4.61
C ARG A 235 -18.77 -10.85 3.33
N GLY A 236 -19.16 -9.56 3.46
CA GLY A 236 -19.42 -8.60 2.39
C GLY A 236 -18.52 -7.36 2.46
N HIS A 237 -19.09 -6.20 2.23
CA HIS A 237 -18.62 -4.85 2.45
C HIS A 237 -17.56 -4.34 1.46
N LEU A 238 -16.45 -5.06 1.21
CA LEU A 238 -15.35 -4.58 0.34
C LEU A 238 -15.66 -4.67 -1.16
N HIS A 239 -16.82 -5.18 -1.52
CA HIS A 239 -17.27 -5.37 -2.91
C HIS A 239 -16.34 -6.23 -3.78
N GLU A 240 -15.33 -6.86 -3.19
CA GLU A 240 -14.40 -7.76 -3.84
C GLU A 240 -14.68 -9.21 -3.48
N THR A 241 -14.48 -10.10 -4.44
CA THR A 241 -14.61 -11.55 -4.20
C THR A 241 -13.27 -12.11 -3.78
N GLU A 242 -13.23 -12.75 -2.61
CA GLU A 242 -12.01 -13.28 -2.04
C GLU A 242 -12.25 -14.60 -1.32
N VAL A 243 -11.26 -15.49 -1.36
CA VAL A 243 -11.23 -16.70 -0.53
C VAL A 243 -9.84 -16.85 0.06
N GLU A 244 -9.77 -16.70 1.37
CA GLU A 244 -8.52 -16.75 2.13
C GLU A 244 -8.58 -17.81 3.23
N SER A 245 -7.52 -18.62 3.34
CA SER A 245 -7.35 -19.56 4.46
C SER A 245 -6.46 -18.91 5.52
N VAL A 246 -7.04 -18.50 6.62
CA VAL A 246 -6.34 -17.84 7.72
C VAL A 246 -6.08 -18.82 8.84
N ALA A 247 -4.80 -19.01 9.18
CA ALA A 247 -4.35 -19.80 10.32
C ALA A 247 -3.72 -18.90 11.38
N SER A 248 -4.08 -19.14 12.64
CA SER A 248 -3.49 -18.50 13.81
C SER A 248 -3.12 -19.54 14.85
N ALA A 249 -2.47 -19.13 15.96
CA ALA A 249 -2.20 -20.00 17.10
C ALA A 249 -3.50 -20.57 17.75
N PHE A 250 -4.63 -19.96 17.48
CA PHE A 250 -5.93 -20.30 18.08
C PHE A 250 -6.83 -21.15 17.18
N GLY A 251 -6.51 -21.29 15.89
CA GLY A 251 -7.31 -22.09 14.95
C GLY A 251 -7.10 -21.69 13.49
N LYS A 252 -7.88 -22.31 12.62
CA LYS A 252 -7.89 -22.03 11.18
C LYS A 252 -9.31 -21.85 10.70
N SER A 253 -9.56 -20.82 9.90
CA SER A 253 -10.85 -20.59 9.24
C SER A 253 -10.67 -20.23 7.78
N LEU A 254 -11.66 -20.57 6.94
CA LEU A 254 -11.78 -20.08 5.57
C LEU A 254 -12.64 -18.82 5.57
N PHE A 255 -12.07 -17.71 5.13
CA PHE A 255 -12.76 -16.45 4.93
C PHE A 255 -13.19 -16.38 3.46
N CYS A 256 -14.47 -16.10 3.22
CA CYS A 256 -15.06 -16.00 1.90
C CYS A 256 -15.80 -14.66 1.78
N ALA A 257 -15.39 -13.80 0.86
CA ALA A 257 -16.08 -12.57 0.52
C ALA A 257 -16.84 -12.74 -0.81
N ALA A 258 -18.15 -12.42 -0.81
CA ALA A 258 -19.01 -12.63 -1.99
C ALA A 258 -18.81 -11.61 -3.10
N GLY A 259 -18.28 -10.43 -2.78
CA GLY A 259 -18.39 -9.24 -3.64
C GLY A 259 -19.78 -8.60 -3.55
N ALA A 260 -19.98 -7.48 -4.25
CA ALA A 260 -21.28 -6.79 -4.26
C ALA A 260 -22.24 -7.41 -5.29
N ALA A 261 -23.45 -7.75 -4.87
CA ALA A 261 -24.51 -8.15 -5.79
C ALA A 261 -24.98 -6.97 -6.65
N TYR A 262 -24.89 -5.75 -6.11
CA TYR A 262 -25.10 -4.52 -6.87
C TYR A 262 -24.40 -3.32 -6.22
N GLN A 263 -23.52 -2.68 -6.96
CA GLN A 263 -22.97 -1.36 -6.64
C GLN A 263 -23.33 -0.34 -7.72
N THR A 264 -22.92 -0.59 -8.94
CA THR A 264 -23.38 0.13 -10.16
C THR A 264 -23.50 -0.87 -11.31
N ARG A 265 -24.15 -0.48 -12.41
CA ARG A 265 -24.25 -1.35 -13.59
C ARG A 265 -22.88 -1.68 -14.22
N LYS A 266 -21.93 -0.75 -14.14
CA LYS A 266 -20.58 -0.89 -14.74
C LYS A 266 -19.57 -1.54 -13.79
N TRP A 267 -19.88 -1.67 -12.51
CA TRP A 267 -19.01 -2.32 -11.54
C TRP A 267 -19.09 -3.84 -11.71
N PRO A 268 -17.99 -4.59 -11.46
CA PRO A 268 -18.06 -6.05 -11.51
C PRO A 268 -18.90 -6.59 -10.35
N ASN A 269 -20.23 -6.57 -10.53
CA ASN A 269 -21.14 -7.18 -9.55
C ASN A 269 -20.90 -8.68 -9.48
N ARG A 270 -20.78 -9.22 -8.27
CA ARG A 270 -20.29 -10.57 -8.00
C ARG A 270 -21.09 -11.31 -6.94
N ALA A 271 -21.05 -12.63 -6.99
CA ALA A 271 -21.57 -13.54 -5.98
C ALA A 271 -20.81 -14.86 -6.05
N MET A 272 -21.01 -15.79 -5.12
CA MET A 272 -20.35 -17.08 -5.17
C MET A 272 -21.22 -18.25 -4.70
N TYR A 273 -20.99 -19.41 -5.25
CA TYR A 273 -21.49 -20.66 -4.72
C TYR A 273 -20.40 -21.36 -3.91
N GLY A 274 -20.79 -21.98 -2.79
CA GLY A 274 -19.95 -22.89 -2.03
C GLY A 274 -20.55 -24.29 -2.04
N ALA A 275 -19.72 -25.30 -2.13
CA ALA A 275 -20.11 -26.70 -2.08
C ALA A 275 -19.19 -27.48 -1.14
N LEU A 276 -19.76 -27.95 -0.02
CA LEU A 276 -19.06 -28.62 1.07
C LEU A 276 -19.20 -30.13 0.95
N ASN A 277 -18.12 -30.87 0.83
CA ASN A 277 -18.11 -32.33 0.68
C ASN A 277 -17.62 -33.11 1.92
N GLY A 278 -17.49 -32.45 3.08
CA GLY A 278 -17.01 -33.02 4.34
C GLY A 278 -15.48 -32.99 4.50
N LYS A 279 -14.70 -32.73 3.45
CA LYS A 279 -13.24 -32.55 3.50
C LYS A 279 -12.77 -31.26 2.89
N GLU A 280 -13.50 -30.75 1.93
CA GLU A 280 -13.16 -29.58 1.13
C GLU A 280 -14.39 -28.71 0.90
N LEU A 281 -14.15 -27.41 0.82
CA LEU A 281 -15.07 -26.43 0.29
C LEU A 281 -14.68 -26.10 -1.14
N THR A 282 -15.53 -26.41 -2.10
CA THR A 282 -15.38 -25.95 -3.48
C THR A 282 -16.13 -24.63 -3.66
N VAL A 283 -15.43 -23.62 -4.15
CA VAL A 283 -15.97 -22.28 -4.42
C VAL A 283 -16.11 -22.08 -5.92
N PHE A 284 -17.28 -21.59 -6.34
CA PHE A 284 -17.61 -21.27 -7.72
C PHE A 284 -18.08 -19.81 -7.81
N PRO A 285 -17.22 -18.90 -8.29
CA PRO A 285 -17.55 -17.49 -8.39
C PRO A 285 -18.37 -17.17 -9.65
N ILE A 286 -19.31 -16.23 -9.53
CA ILE A 286 -20.11 -15.71 -10.63
C ILE A 286 -20.06 -14.18 -10.64
N ARG A 287 -20.14 -13.58 -11.84
CA ARG A 287 -20.18 -12.15 -12.05
C ARG A 287 -21.26 -11.73 -13.06
N TYR A 288 -21.69 -10.49 -12.95
CA TYR A 288 -22.58 -9.86 -13.91
C TYR A 288 -21.79 -9.34 -15.12
N GLU A 289 -22.28 -9.63 -16.32
CA GLU A 289 -21.79 -9.11 -17.59
C GLU A 289 -22.87 -8.21 -18.21
N ASP A 290 -22.50 -6.97 -18.52
CA ASP A 290 -23.39 -6.01 -19.16
C ASP A 290 -23.41 -6.19 -20.70
N THR A 291 -22.31 -6.61 -21.29
CA THR A 291 -22.10 -6.73 -22.74
C THR A 291 -21.50 -8.10 -23.08
N PRO A 292 -21.93 -8.79 -24.15
CA PRO A 292 -22.97 -8.42 -25.14
C PRO A 292 -24.40 -8.71 -24.68
N LYS A 293 -24.60 -9.32 -23.52
CA LYS A 293 -25.92 -9.62 -22.94
C LYS A 293 -25.87 -9.41 -21.44
N GLU A 294 -26.91 -8.82 -20.90
CA GLU A 294 -27.14 -8.65 -19.47
C GLU A 294 -27.38 -10.01 -18.81
N VAL A 295 -26.33 -10.61 -18.24
CA VAL A 295 -26.36 -11.97 -17.67
C VAL A 295 -25.34 -12.17 -16.58
N TRP A 296 -25.64 -13.00 -15.61
CA TRP A 296 -24.66 -13.50 -14.67
C TRP A 296 -24.01 -14.78 -15.21
N THR A 297 -22.71 -14.79 -15.27
CA THR A 297 -21.90 -15.88 -15.80
C THR A 297 -20.80 -16.27 -14.79
N VAL A 298 -20.02 -17.28 -15.14
CA VAL A 298 -18.84 -17.68 -14.34
C VAL A 298 -17.83 -16.55 -14.28
N ASP A 299 -17.26 -16.28 -13.09
CA ASP A 299 -16.20 -15.29 -12.93
C ASP A 299 -14.82 -15.95 -13.06
N PRO A 300 -14.06 -15.72 -14.15
CA PRO A 300 -12.71 -16.27 -14.30
C PRO A 300 -11.66 -15.52 -13.50
N SER A 301 -11.98 -14.33 -12.96
CA SER A 301 -10.98 -13.45 -12.35
C SER A 301 -10.49 -13.94 -10.99
N LEU A 302 -11.31 -14.67 -10.23
CA LEU A 302 -10.92 -15.17 -8.90
C LEU A 302 -9.95 -16.37 -8.98
N PHE A 303 -10.17 -17.28 -9.93
CA PHE A 303 -9.34 -18.48 -10.12
C PHE A 303 -8.96 -18.66 -11.60
N PRO A 304 -8.17 -17.76 -12.19
CA PRO A 304 -7.88 -17.75 -13.62
C PRO A 304 -7.14 -19.01 -14.10
N THR A 305 -6.40 -19.68 -13.23
CA THR A 305 -5.68 -20.92 -13.54
C THR A 305 -6.59 -22.15 -13.61
N GLU A 306 -7.81 -22.07 -13.12
CA GLU A 306 -8.76 -23.18 -13.04
C GLU A 306 -9.71 -23.25 -14.26
N SER A 307 -9.30 -22.78 -15.42
CA SER A 307 -10.13 -22.73 -16.64
C SER A 307 -10.66 -24.12 -17.07
N LYS A 308 -9.91 -25.19 -16.84
CA LYS A 308 -10.32 -26.58 -17.12
C LYS A 308 -11.38 -27.12 -16.16
N ASN A 309 -11.62 -26.42 -15.05
CA ASN A 309 -12.52 -26.81 -13.98
C ASN A 309 -13.62 -25.76 -13.77
N ASP A 310 -14.08 -25.12 -14.83
CA ASP A 310 -15.10 -24.04 -14.80
C ASP A 310 -14.75 -22.92 -13.81
N TYR A 311 -13.47 -22.58 -13.65
CA TYR A 311 -12.97 -21.55 -12.73
C TYR A 311 -13.40 -21.74 -11.27
N GLN A 312 -13.68 -22.99 -10.86
CA GLN A 312 -13.94 -23.34 -9.45
C GLN A 312 -12.69 -23.92 -8.81
N LYS A 313 -12.54 -23.69 -7.49
CA LYS A 313 -11.41 -24.17 -6.72
C LYS A 313 -11.83 -24.79 -5.39
N SER A 314 -11.19 -25.90 -5.03
CA SER A 314 -11.42 -26.60 -3.76
C SER A 314 -10.37 -26.22 -2.74
N PHE A 315 -10.82 -25.96 -1.52
CA PHE A 315 -10.00 -25.63 -0.36
C PHE A 315 -10.20 -26.68 0.73
N PRO A 316 -9.12 -27.24 1.31
CA PRO A 316 -9.24 -28.17 2.42
C PRO A 316 -9.85 -27.48 3.64
N ILE A 317 -10.79 -28.15 4.33
CA ILE A 317 -11.44 -27.60 5.53
C ILE A 317 -10.48 -27.69 6.70
N PRO A 318 -10.25 -26.61 7.42
CA PRO A 318 -9.48 -26.60 8.65
C PRO A 318 -10.28 -27.35 9.74
N ARG A 319 -9.81 -28.50 10.20
CA ARG A 319 -10.44 -29.16 11.36
C ARG A 319 -10.00 -28.48 12.65
N LEU A 320 -10.96 -28.16 13.49
CA LEU A 320 -10.73 -27.74 14.87
C LEU A 320 -10.18 -28.94 15.64
N SER A 321 -9.06 -28.78 16.33
CA SER A 321 -8.58 -29.77 17.29
C SER A 321 -9.56 -29.79 18.49
N VAL A 322 -10.27 -30.88 18.68
CA VAL A 322 -11.10 -31.07 19.90
C VAL A 322 -10.13 -31.12 21.09
N ALA A 323 -10.19 -30.12 21.96
CA ALA A 323 -9.49 -30.13 23.22
C ALA A 323 -10.12 -31.23 24.11
N GLY A 324 -9.42 -32.36 24.22
CA GLY A 324 -9.89 -33.39 25.17
C GLY A 324 -9.56 -34.84 24.79
N GLU A 325 -8.40 -35.14 24.19
CA GLU A 325 -7.88 -36.50 24.27
C GLU A 325 -6.51 -36.51 24.96
N SER A 326 -6.52 -37.16 26.13
CA SER A 326 -5.37 -37.43 26.97
C SER A 326 -4.26 -38.15 26.20
N ALA A 327 -3.06 -37.64 26.31
CA ALA A 327 -1.89 -38.23 25.71
C ALA A 327 -1.61 -39.64 26.24
N ALA A 328 -1.61 -40.67 25.38
CA ALA A 328 -0.98 -41.95 25.61
C ALA A 328 0.54 -41.85 25.35
N PRO A 329 1.41 -42.63 26.03
CA PRO A 329 2.84 -42.40 26.03
C PRO A 329 3.47 -42.71 24.68
N ALA A 330 4.43 -41.86 24.32
CA ALA A 330 5.13 -41.88 23.06
C ALA A 330 5.99 -43.12 22.85
N VAL A 331 5.83 -43.78 21.72
CA VAL A 331 6.78 -44.68 21.10
C VAL A 331 7.74 -43.85 20.25
N PRO A 332 9.06 -44.09 20.25
CA PRO A 332 10.00 -43.30 19.47
C PRO A 332 9.80 -43.54 17.96
N VAL A 333 9.41 -42.50 17.26
CA VAL A 333 9.37 -42.48 15.78
C VAL A 333 10.55 -41.64 15.28
N GLU A 334 11.22 -42.13 14.26
CA GLU A 334 12.28 -41.43 13.51
C GLU A 334 11.86 -40.00 13.10
N PRO A 335 12.81 -39.07 12.94
CA PRO A 335 12.49 -37.66 12.71
C PRO A 335 11.78 -37.49 11.39
N ALA A 336 10.48 -37.16 11.48
CA ALA A 336 9.69 -36.74 10.37
C ALA A 336 10.22 -35.41 9.84
N LYS A 337 10.22 -35.23 8.50
CA LYS A 337 10.50 -33.97 7.83
C LYS A 337 9.73 -32.82 8.47
N PRO A 338 10.36 -31.64 8.70
CA PRO A 338 9.75 -30.53 9.38
C PRO A 338 8.47 -30.08 8.67
N ALA A 339 7.39 -29.97 9.46
CA ALA A 339 6.13 -29.39 9.01
C ALA A 339 6.38 -27.98 8.44
N SER A 340 5.70 -27.65 7.36
CA SER A 340 5.78 -26.36 6.71
C SER A 340 5.52 -25.25 7.73
N LEU A 341 6.53 -24.42 7.97
CA LEU A 341 6.48 -23.21 8.79
C LEU A 341 5.35 -22.26 8.34
N PRO A 342 4.82 -21.40 9.22
CA PRO A 342 3.83 -20.40 8.85
C PRO A 342 4.34 -19.60 7.65
N ARG A 343 3.49 -19.33 6.65
CA ARG A 343 3.89 -18.64 5.43
C ARG A 343 4.52 -17.29 5.78
N PHE A 344 5.83 -17.27 5.68
CA PHE A 344 6.69 -16.13 5.81
C PHE A 344 6.24 -15.04 4.81
N ARG A 345 5.91 -13.84 5.30
CA ARG A 345 5.53 -12.72 4.44
C ARG A 345 6.73 -12.31 3.60
N SER A 346 6.63 -12.46 2.30
CA SER A 346 7.76 -12.17 1.41
C SER A 346 7.28 -11.94 -0.02
N ASN A 347 7.93 -10.99 -0.69
CA ASN A 347 7.83 -10.81 -2.14
C ASN A 347 9.03 -11.42 -2.88
N ILE A 348 9.88 -12.18 -2.17
CA ILE A 348 11.05 -12.82 -2.78
C ILE A 348 10.58 -13.92 -3.70
N PRO A 349 11.00 -13.92 -4.98
CA PRO A 349 10.60 -14.92 -5.95
C PRO A 349 10.91 -16.36 -5.51
N SER A 350 10.05 -17.30 -5.87
CA SER A 350 10.30 -18.74 -5.67
C SER A 350 11.62 -19.11 -6.34
N ARG A 351 12.39 -20.00 -5.71
CA ARG A 351 13.65 -20.47 -6.27
C ARG A 351 13.38 -21.24 -7.57
N HIS A 352 13.90 -20.75 -8.68
CA HIS A 352 14.16 -21.62 -9.83
C HIS A 352 15.32 -22.55 -9.44
N ASN A 353 15.22 -23.83 -9.73
CA ASN A 353 16.12 -24.91 -9.24
C ASN A 353 17.62 -24.76 -9.63
N LEU A 354 18.17 -23.55 -9.46
CA LEU A 354 19.59 -23.31 -9.66
C LEU A 354 20.37 -23.63 -8.36
N PRO A 355 21.41 -24.44 -8.43
CA PRO A 355 22.28 -24.72 -7.30
C PRO A 355 23.10 -23.49 -6.92
N ILE A 356 23.23 -23.23 -5.63
CA ILE A 356 24.18 -22.25 -5.10
C ILE A 356 25.43 -22.99 -4.68
N VAL A 357 26.53 -22.74 -5.34
CA VAL A 357 27.80 -23.41 -5.17
C VAL A 357 28.84 -22.42 -4.63
N GLY A 358 29.64 -22.85 -3.62
CA GLY A 358 30.81 -22.11 -3.18
C GLY A 358 30.53 -20.79 -2.41
N ARG A 359 29.35 -20.67 -1.78
CA ARG A 359 28.91 -19.43 -1.11
C ARG A 359 28.84 -19.53 0.42
N GLU A 360 29.31 -20.60 1.00
CA GLU A 360 29.25 -20.87 2.46
C GLU A 360 29.90 -19.74 3.25
N LYS A 361 31.06 -19.23 2.82
CA LYS A 361 31.77 -18.12 3.48
C LYS A 361 31.01 -16.80 3.38
N ASP A 362 30.31 -16.57 2.26
CA ASP A 362 29.49 -15.38 2.07
C ASP A 362 28.27 -15.44 3.00
N PHE A 363 27.62 -16.58 3.17
CA PHE A 363 26.54 -16.79 4.15
C PHE A 363 27.03 -16.58 5.59
N GLU A 364 28.20 -17.12 5.95
CA GLU A 364 28.78 -16.92 7.28
C GLU A 364 29.06 -15.43 7.55
N ALA A 365 29.54 -14.68 6.56
CA ALA A 365 29.78 -13.24 6.68
C ALA A 365 28.47 -12.47 6.92
N ILE A 366 27.39 -12.77 6.18
CA ILE A 366 26.09 -12.15 6.38
C ILE A 366 25.55 -12.48 7.78
N LEU A 367 25.60 -13.74 8.19
CA LEU A 367 25.15 -14.19 9.51
C LEU A 367 25.87 -13.46 10.64
N LYS A 368 27.19 -13.31 10.51
CA LYS A 368 28.02 -12.66 11.54
C LYS A 368 27.64 -11.20 11.76
N VAL A 369 27.20 -10.50 10.74
CA VAL A 369 26.79 -9.08 10.84
C VAL A 369 25.36 -8.95 11.29
N LEU A 370 24.40 -9.60 10.59
CA LEU A 370 22.98 -9.36 10.82
C LEU A 370 22.38 -10.11 12.02
N ILE A 371 23.04 -11.14 12.56
CA ILE A 371 22.44 -12.01 13.59
C ILE A 371 23.16 -11.90 14.95
N THR A 372 24.24 -11.16 15.05
CA THR A 372 24.92 -10.90 16.32
C THR A 372 24.15 -9.83 17.10
N PRO A 373 23.73 -10.10 18.36
CA PRO A 373 23.08 -9.09 19.20
C PRO A 373 23.96 -7.85 19.36
N ASP A 374 23.34 -6.68 19.43
CA ASP A 374 23.97 -5.36 19.64
C ASP A 374 24.94 -4.89 18.53
N LYS A 375 24.77 -5.34 17.29
CA LYS A 375 25.56 -4.86 16.15
C LYS A 375 24.69 -4.37 14.99
N GLU A 376 25.39 -3.71 14.06
CA GLU A 376 24.83 -2.98 12.94
C GLU A 376 23.73 -3.73 12.15
N SER A 377 22.67 -3.01 11.85
CA SER A 377 21.51 -3.55 11.15
C SER A 377 21.62 -3.51 9.61
N VAL A 378 22.76 -3.06 9.06
CA VAL A 378 22.98 -2.88 7.63
C VAL A 378 24.25 -3.56 7.17
N LEU A 379 24.17 -4.33 6.07
CA LEU A 379 25.32 -4.94 5.41
C LEU A 379 25.25 -4.71 3.90
N VAL A 380 26.33 -4.28 3.30
CA VAL A 380 26.46 -4.12 1.86
C VAL A 380 27.18 -5.30 1.23
N LEU A 381 26.55 -6.00 0.30
CA LEU A 381 27.17 -6.98 -0.59
C LEU A 381 27.62 -6.27 -1.89
N HIS A 382 28.90 -6.07 -2.06
CA HIS A 382 29.44 -5.43 -3.25
C HIS A 382 30.26 -6.40 -4.11
N GLY A 383 30.62 -5.97 -5.33
CA GLY A 383 31.41 -6.75 -6.25
C GLY A 383 30.90 -6.67 -7.70
N HIS A 384 31.58 -7.33 -8.63
CA HIS A 384 31.25 -7.28 -10.05
C HIS A 384 29.81 -7.70 -10.35
N SER A 385 29.26 -7.10 -11.43
CA SER A 385 27.95 -7.52 -11.93
C SER A 385 27.98 -9.01 -12.35
N GLY A 386 26.95 -9.77 -12.02
CA GLY A 386 26.86 -11.19 -12.39
C GLY A 386 27.53 -12.18 -11.46
N THR A 387 28.13 -11.72 -10.33
CA THR A 387 28.71 -12.61 -9.31
C THR A 387 27.69 -13.35 -8.46
N GLY A 388 26.40 -12.99 -8.54
CA GLY A 388 25.31 -13.65 -7.82
C GLY A 388 24.91 -12.98 -6.49
N LYS A 389 25.25 -11.70 -6.26
CA LYS A 389 24.90 -10.95 -5.03
C LYS A 389 23.41 -11.00 -4.72
N SER A 390 22.55 -10.67 -5.70
CA SER A 390 21.11 -10.68 -5.55
C SER A 390 20.55 -12.06 -5.23
N GLU A 391 21.09 -13.14 -5.85
CA GLU A 391 20.71 -14.51 -5.54
C GLU A 391 21.17 -14.94 -4.14
N LEU A 392 22.36 -14.51 -3.72
CA LEU A 392 22.87 -14.74 -2.39
C LEU A 392 21.97 -14.08 -1.33
N ALA A 393 21.56 -12.83 -1.55
CA ALA A 393 20.65 -12.11 -0.65
C ALA A 393 19.25 -12.76 -0.58
N LYS A 394 18.67 -13.16 -1.73
CA LYS A 394 17.41 -13.88 -1.79
C LYS A 394 17.48 -15.23 -1.07
N GLU A 395 18.55 -15.98 -1.27
CA GLU A 395 18.73 -17.27 -0.64
C GLU A 395 18.98 -17.15 0.87
N PHE A 396 19.70 -16.12 1.31
CA PHE A 396 19.83 -15.80 2.73
C PHE A 396 18.46 -15.60 3.39
N ALA A 397 17.60 -14.81 2.76
CA ALA A 397 16.24 -14.57 3.24
C ALA A 397 15.40 -15.86 3.27
N ARG A 398 15.56 -16.77 2.29
CA ARG A 398 14.86 -18.06 2.29
C ARG A 398 15.32 -18.97 3.42
N ARG A 399 16.64 -19.04 3.68
CA ARG A 399 17.23 -19.90 4.72
C ARG A 399 16.96 -19.42 6.14
N HIS A 400 16.84 -18.10 6.32
CA HIS A 400 16.77 -17.47 7.64
C HIS A 400 15.47 -16.69 7.86
N GLY A 401 14.45 -16.89 7.04
CA GLY A 401 13.16 -16.21 7.12
C GLY A 401 12.41 -16.43 8.44
N ASP A 402 12.65 -17.55 9.11
CA ASP A 402 12.12 -17.87 10.44
C ASP A 402 12.53 -16.86 11.52
N ARG A 403 13.63 -16.14 11.31
CA ARG A 403 14.14 -15.10 12.22
C ARG A 403 13.49 -13.74 12.02
N TYR A 404 12.72 -13.57 10.95
CA TYR A 404 12.09 -12.32 10.54
C TYR A 404 10.56 -12.45 10.54
N PRO A 405 9.92 -12.42 11.71
CA PRO A 405 8.46 -12.55 11.81
C PRO A 405 7.71 -11.41 11.09
N GLY A 406 8.35 -10.24 10.91
CA GLY A 406 7.83 -9.13 10.09
C GLY A 406 7.89 -9.39 8.59
N GLY A 407 8.68 -10.38 8.16
CA GLY A 407 8.85 -10.76 6.76
C GLY A 407 10.23 -10.45 6.18
N ALA A 408 10.44 -10.81 4.91
CA ALA A 408 11.60 -10.38 4.11
C ALA A 408 11.15 -9.82 2.77
N PHE A 409 11.60 -8.63 2.45
CA PHE A 409 11.14 -7.88 1.29
C PHE A 409 12.30 -7.49 0.40
N LEU A 410 12.19 -7.85 -0.88
CA LEU A 410 13.12 -7.47 -1.94
C LEU A 410 12.57 -6.25 -2.67
N MET A 411 13.38 -5.18 -2.75
CA MET A 411 13.05 -3.94 -3.44
C MET A 411 14.17 -3.61 -4.42
N ASP A 412 13.79 -3.12 -5.59
CA ASP A 412 14.75 -2.64 -6.59
C ASP A 412 15.09 -1.18 -6.29
N ALA A 413 16.33 -0.93 -5.94
CA ALA A 413 16.79 0.41 -5.57
C ALA A 413 17.30 1.24 -6.76
N THR A 414 17.04 0.82 -8.00
CA THR A 414 17.33 1.63 -9.16
C THR A 414 16.37 2.80 -9.28
N ALA A 415 16.90 4.00 -9.29
CA ALA A 415 16.23 5.26 -9.66
C ALA A 415 14.84 5.51 -9.06
N GLY A 416 14.76 5.85 -7.76
CA GLY A 416 13.56 6.49 -7.17
C GLY A 416 12.33 5.60 -7.00
N ALA A 417 12.46 4.27 -7.14
CA ALA A 417 11.33 3.33 -7.07
C ALA A 417 10.99 2.88 -5.63
N LEU A 418 11.79 3.22 -4.63
CA LEU A 418 11.63 2.71 -3.27
C LEU A 418 10.32 3.19 -2.63
N ASP A 419 9.93 4.45 -2.81
CA ASP A 419 8.67 5.01 -2.31
C ASP A 419 7.47 4.17 -2.78
N VAL A 420 7.42 3.90 -4.07
CA VAL A 420 6.33 3.14 -4.68
C VAL A 420 6.38 1.67 -4.29
N ASP A 421 7.57 1.08 -4.20
CA ASP A 421 7.71 -0.32 -3.76
C ASP A 421 7.32 -0.48 -2.29
N PHE A 422 7.68 0.44 -1.40
CA PHE A 422 7.21 0.44 -0.02
C PHE A 422 5.69 0.65 0.06
N ALA A 423 5.13 1.64 -0.65
CA ALA A 423 3.68 1.86 -0.69
C ALA A 423 2.93 0.60 -1.18
N ARG A 424 3.44 -0.06 -2.22
CA ARG A 424 2.90 -1.31 -2.75
C ARG A 424 2.99 -2.46 -1.73
N ILE A 425 4.14 -2.63 -1.06
CA ILE A 425 4.32 -3.65 0.00
C ILE A 425 3.33 -3.39 1.13
N GLY A 426 3.19 -2.14 1.56
CA GLY A 426 2.24 -1.72 2.59
C GLY A 426 0.82 -2.15 2.24
N LYS A 427 0.37 -1.78 1.05
CA LYS A 427 -0.99 -2.05 0.58
C LYS A 427 -1.23 -3.55 0.32
N THR A 428 -0.32 -4.23 -0.41
CA THR A 428 -0.59 -5.58 -0.94
C THR A 428 -0.15 -6.71 -0.03
N LEU A 429 0.90 -6.53 0.77
CA LEU A 429 1.48 -7.59 1.60
C LEU A 429 1.24 -7.36 3.09
N LEU A 430 1.20 -6.11 3.53
CA LEU A 430 0.93 -5.77 4.92
C LEU A 430 -0.56 -5.48 5.16
N GLY A 431 -1.33 -5.17 4.12
CA GLY A 431 -2.73 -4.81 4.21
C GLY A 431 -2.94 -3.43 4.83
N LEU A 432 -1.96 -2.51 4.69
CA LEU A 432 -2.11 -1.15 5.17
C LEU A 432 -3.12 -0.41 4.30
N ASN A 433 -4.05 0.26 4.95
CA ASN A 433 -4.97 1.18 4.31
C ASN A 433 -4.42 2.60 4.45
N PHE A 434 -4.15 3.23 3.34
CA PHE A 434 -3.69 4.61 3.31
C PHE A 434 -4.87 5.55 3.05
N PRO A 435 -4.91 6.72 3.72
CA PRO A 435 -5.86 7.77 3.39
C PRO A 435 -5.85 8.10 1.89
N PRO A 436 -7.00 8.41 1.27
CA PRO A 436 -7.11 8.60 -0.18
C PRO A 436 -6.22 9.73 -0.74
N ASP A 437 -5.88 10.68 0.09
CA ASP A 437 -5.09 11.86 -0.22
C ASP A 437 -3.61 11.75 0.17
N LEU A 438 -3.22 10.63 0.81
CA LEU A 438 -1.83 10.38 1.18
C LEU A 438 -0.99 10.12 -0.08
N SER A 439 0.02 10.94 -0.32
CA SER A 439 0.92 10.78 -1.47
C SER A 439 1.68 9.45 -1.43
N LEU A 440 2.12 8.96 -2.59
CA LEU A 440 2.88 7.70 -2.67
C LEU A 440 4.16 7.70 -1.82
N PRO A 441 4.97 8.78 -1.77
CA PRO A 441 6.10 8.86 -0.85
C PRO A 441 5.71 8.72 0.62
N GLU A 442 4.63 9.36 1.05
CA GLU A 442 4.14 9.26 2.43
C GLU A 442 3.63 7.86 2.76
N GLN A 443 2.90 7.21 1.83
CA GLN A 443 2.50 5.80 1.96
C GLN A 443 3.73 4.88 2.10
N GLY A 444 4.78 5.14 1.32
CA GLY A 444 6.05 4.44 1.40
C GLY A 444 6.70 4.59 2.77
N GLN A 445 6.78 5.81 3.28
CA GLN A 445 7.34 6.10 4.61
C GLN A 445 6.54 5.43 5.72
N GLN A 446 5.22 5.53 5.70
CA GLN A 446 4.36 4.87 6.67
C GLN A 446 4.57 3.35 6.68
N THR A 447 4.72 2.75 5.51
CA THR A 447 5.05 1.32 5.38
C THR A 447 6.39 0.99 6.00
N PHE A 448 7.42 1.76 5.70
CA PHE A 448 8.77 1.55 6.23
C PHE A 448 8.79 1.58 7.78
N TYR A 449 8.12 2.57 8.39
CA TYR A 449 8.04 2.65 9.85
C TYR A 449 7.23 1.50 10.45
N SER A 450 6.16 1.07 9.79
CA SER A 450 5.37 -0.10 10.21
C SER A 450 6.23 -1.37 10.24
N LEU A 451 7.09 -1.56 9.24
CA LEU A 451 8.03 -2.68 9.18
C LEU A 451 9.11 -2.60 10.28
N GLY A 452 9.51 -1.40 10.68
CA GLY A 452 10.53 -1.18 11.72
C GLY A 452 10.13 -1.62 13.12
N SER A 453 8.86 -1.86 13.38
CA SER A 453 8.34 -2.27 14.70
C SER A 453 8.50 -3.77 15.00
N VAL A 454 8.80 -4.59 14.01
CA VAL A 454 8.93 -6.06 14.11
C VAL A 454 10.18 -6.51 13.37
N PRO A 455 10.93 -7.54 13.85
CA PRO A 455 12.10 -8.02 13.13
C PRO A 455 11.78 -8.33 11.66
N THR A 456 12.35 -7.53 10.75
CA THR A 456 12.10 -7.55 9.31
C THR A 456 13.40 -7.50 8.54
N LEU A 457 13.51 -8.23 7.45
CA LEU A 457 14.66 -8.17 6.53
C LEU A 457 14.27 -7.37 5.28
N LEU A 458 14.98 -6.29 5.03
CA LEU A 458 14.86 -5.50 3.81
C LEU A 458 16.04 -5.77 2.90
N ILE A 459 15.81 -6.08 1.63
CA ILE A 459 16.85 -6.30 0.63
C ILE A 459 16.71 -5.20 -0.41
N PHE A 460 17.68 -4.28 -0.45
CA PHE A 460 17.78 -3.25 -1.49
C PHE A 460 18.72 -3.76 -2.58
N ASP A 461 18.14 -4.12 -3.71
CA ASP A 461 18.86 -4.72 -4.83
C ASP A 461 19.30 -3.65 -5.84
N ASN A 462 20.51 -3.75 -6.34
CA ASN A 462 21.10 -2.85 -7.35
C ASN A 462 21.24 -1.37 -6.92
N VAL A 463 21.65 -1.11 -5.70
CA VAL A 463 21.88 0.26 -5.22
C VAL A 463 23.04 0.92 -5.96
N GLY A 464 22.73 2.07 -6.61
CA GLY A 464 23.70 2.84 -7.40
C GLY A 464 24.36 4.01 -6.65
N SER A 465 23.82 4.44 -5.51
CA SER A 465 24.38 5.48 -4.64
C SER A 465 23.86 5.37 -3.21
N VAL A 466 24.64 5.86 -2.26
CA VAL A 466 24.24 5.93 -0.83
C VAL A 466 23.04 6.83 -0.65
N ASP A 467 23.04 7.99 -1.31
CA ASP A 467 21.96 9.00 -1.18
C ASP A 467 20.60 8.45 -1.55
N GLY A 468 20.53 7.54 -2.53
CA GLY A 468 19.28 6.93 -2.99
C GLY A 468 18.59 6.05 -1.94
N VAL A 469 19.30 5.59 -0.91
CA VAL A 469 18.76 4.70 0.12
C VAL A 469 18.80 5.27 1.54
N ASN A 470 19.46 6.40 1.77
CA ASN A 470 19.64 6.99 3.10
C ASN A 470 18.32 7.21 3.87
N ALA A 471 17.27 7.63 3.17
CA ALA A 471 15.94 7.85 3.79
C ALA A 471 15.29 6.55 4.27
N TRP A 472 15.74 5.40 3.76
CA TRP A 472 15.16 4.07 3.97
C TRP A 472 16.03 3.15 4.84
N LEU A 473 17.04 3.72 5.49
CA LEU A 473 17.90 2.95 6.38
C LEU A 473 17.33 2.93 7.81
N PRO A 474 17.44 1.80 8.53
CA PRO A 474 16.94 1.68 9.88
C PRO A 474 17.59 2.70 10.79
N ARG A 475 16.76 3.38 11.58
CA ARG A 475 17.22 4.28 12.65
C ARG A 475 17.32 3.50 13.96
N ALA A 476 18.09 4.01 14.90
CA ALA A 476 18.22 3.42 16.23
C ALA A 476 16.83 3.12 16.85
N GLY A 477 16.62 1.86 17.23
CA GLY A 477 15.36 1.36 17.79
C GLY A 477 14.42 0.68 16.80
N MET A 478 14.71 0.69 15.50
CA MET A 478 13.98 -0.13 14.54
C MET A 478 14.47 -1.58 14.54
N ALA A 479 13.56 -2.53 14.49
CA ALA A 479 13.87 -3.96 14.46
C ALA A 479 14.13 -4.49 13.04
N CYS A 480 14.63 -3.65 12.13
CA CYS A 480 14.91 -4.00 10.74
C CYS A 480 16.38 -4.34 10.55
N HIS A 481 16.65 -5.37 9.75
CA HIS A 481 17.96 -5.59 9.13
C HIS A 481 17.89 -5.25 7.64
N VAL A 482 18.93 -4.63 7.11
CA VAL A 482 19.04 -4.27 5.69
C VAL A 482 20.22 -4.96 5.04
N LEU A 483 19.97 -5.58 3.90
CA LEU A 483 20.98 -6.18 3.06
C LEU A 483 20.98 -5.46 1.70
N ILE A 484 22.05 -4.76 1.41
CA ILE A 484 22.21 -3.99 0.19
C ILE A 484 23.02 -4.78 -0.82
N THR A 485 22.62 -4.81 -2.09
CA THR A 485 23.49 -5.29 -3.17
C THR A 485 23.92 -4.13 -4.04
N SER A 486 25.23 -4.05 -4.34
CA SER A 486 25.79 -2.96 -5.14
C SER A 486 26.95 -3.42 -6.02
N VAL A 487 27.20 -2.67 -7.10
CA VAL A 487 28.44 -2.80 -7.89
C VAL A 487 29.52 -1.82 -7.42
N ILE A 488 29.16 -0.88 -6.55
CA ILE A 488 30.08 0.10 -5.97
C ILE A 488 30.87 -0.59 -4.85
N ASP A 489 32.16 -0.38 -4.80
CA ASP A 489 33.09 -0.98 -3.85
C ASP A 489 33.43 -0.08 -2.64
N THR A 490 33.14 1.23 -2.76
CA THR A 490 33.42 2.22 -1.72
C THR A 490 32.12 2.60 -0.98
N TRP A 491 32.04 2.15 0.28
CA TRP A 491 30.91 2.39 1.19
C TRP A 491 31.44 2.92 2.52
N ASP A 492 31.85 4.21 2.52
CA ASP A 492 32.43 4.83 3.72
C ASP A 492 31.42 4.83 4.88
N GLY A 493 31.84 4.32 6.02
CA GLY A 493 31.00 4.22 7.22
C GLY A 493 30.04 3.03 7.27
N TRP A 494 30.10 2.09 6.30
CA TRP A 494 29.20 0.92 6.24
C TRP A 494 29.96 -0.39 6.28
N LEU A 495 29.40 -1.39 6.97
CA LEU A 495 29.91 -2.76 6.85
C LEU A 495 29.65 -3.29 5.44
N SER A 496 30.70 -3.73 4.78
CA SER A 496 30.61 -4.27 3.42
C SER A 496 31.30 -5.64 3.32
N HIS A 497 30.80 -6.46 2.40
CA HIS A 497 31.35 -7.77 2.08
C HIS A 497 31.46 -7.93 0.55
N GLU A 498 32.67 -8.25 0.06
CA GLU A 498 32.91 -8.45 -1.37
C GLU A 498 32.50 -9.86 -1.79
N VAL A 499 31.53 -9.95 -2.70
CA VAL A 499 31.11 -11.20 -3.36
C VAL A 499 31.93 -11.42 -4.63
N LYS A 500 32.97 -12.25 -4.52
CA LYS A 500 33.91 -12.54 -5.62
C LYS A 500 33.27 -13.46 -6.69
N PRO A 501 33.79 -13.45 -7.93
CA PRO A 501 33.50 -14.50 -8.90
C PRO A 501 33.81 -15.88 -8.32
N LEU A 502 33.15 -16.92 -8.83
CA LEU A 502 33.43 -18.29 -8.45
C LEU A 502 34.88 -18.67 -8.81
N SER A 503 35.54 -19.41 -7.97
CA SER A 503 36.81 -20.02 -8.30
C SER A 503 36.65 -21.01 -9.47
N HIS A 504 37.77 -21.36 -10.08
CA HIS A 504 37.73 -22.29 -11.21
C HIS A 504 37.09 -23.65 -10.83
N GLY A 505 37.44 -24.20 -9.63
CA GLY A 505 36.83 -25.44 -9.14
C GLY A 505 35.32 -25.33 -8.88
N GLU A 506 34.86 -24.21 -8.28
CA GLU A 506 33.45 -23.93 -8.06
C GLU A 506 32.70 -23.75 -9.38
N SER A 507 33.34 -23.12 -10.37
CA SER A 507 32.77 -22.97 -11.74
C SER A 507 32.56 -24.34 -12.41
N LEU A 508 33.55 -25.23 -12.32
CA LEU A 508 33.43 -26.61 -12.83
C LEU A 508 32.32 -27.38 -12.13
N LEU A 509 32.22 -27.22 -10.79
CA LEU A 509 31.15 -27.87 -10.03
C LEU A 509 29.75 -27.35 -10.47
N LEU A 510 29.61 -26.06 -10.64
CA LEU A 510 28.35 -25.46 -11.12
C LEU A 510 27.98 -25.94 -12.54
N ILE A 511 28.97 -26.02 -13.43
CA ILE A 511 28.79 -26.55 -14.80
C ILE A 511 28.35 -28.01 -14.72
N LYS A 512 28.96 -28.83 -13.84
CA LYS A 512 28.57 -30.23 -13.67
C LYS A 512 27.15 -30.41 -13.14
N GLU A 513 26.77 -29.61 -12.15
CA GLU A 513 25.42 -29.65 -11.57
C GLU A 513 24.33 -29.29 -12.60
N LEU A 514 24.59 -28.34 -13.50
CA LEU A 514 23.63 -27.86 -14.48
C LEU A 514 23.72 -28.57 -15.81
N GLY A 515 24.93 -28.83 -16.28
CA GLY A 515 25.22 -29.41 -17.59
C GLY A 515 25.30 -30.94 -17.60
N GLY A 516 25.53 -31.54 -16.42
CA GLY A 516 25.82 -32.97 -16.29
C GLY A 516 27.32 -33.30 -16.50
N SER A 517 27.70 -34.53 -16.16
CA SER A 517 29.12 -34.98 -16.18
C SER A 517 29.76 -34.87 -17.59
N GLU A 518 29.03 -35.24 -18.65
CA GLU A 518 29.57 -35.25 -20.00
C GLU A 518 29.84 -33.85 -20.53
N VAL A 519 28.95 -32.88 -20.22
CA VAL A 519 29.18 -31.45 -20.56
C VAL A 519 30.38 -30.91 -19.79
N ALA A 520 30.48 -31.25 -18.50
CA ALA A 520 31.60 -30.82 -17.66
C ALA A 520 32.94 -31.39 -18.14
N GLU A 521 32.99 -32.65 -18.52
CA GLU A 521 34.19 -33.31 -19.05
C GLU A 521 34.60 -32.78 -20.42
N THR A 522 33.60 -32.45 -21.28
CA THR A 522 33.88 -32.06 -22.67
C THR A 522 34.17 -30.58 -22.82
N TYR A 523 33.40 -29.72 -22.08
CA TYR A 523 33.42 -28.27 -22.24
C TYR A 523 33.67 -27.50 -20.95
N GLY A 524 33.74 -28.18 -19.78
CA GLY A 524 33.82 -27.54 -18.48
C GLY A 524 34.98 -26.57 -18.35
N GLU A 525 36.17 -26.97 -18.72
CA GLU A 525 37.40 -26.13 -18.67
C GLU A 525 37.26 -24.89 -19.54
N GLN A 526 36.73 -25.07 -20.78
CA GLN A 526 36.59 -23.96 -21.73
C GLN A 526 35.50 -22.99 -21.27
N LEU A 527 34.35 -23.51 -20.77
CA LEU A 527 33.24 -22.67 -20.30
C LEU A 527 33.63 -21.91 -19.01
N ALA A 528 34.32 -22.57 -18.08
CA ALA A 528 34.81 -21.93 -16.86
C ALA A 528 35.79 -20.78 -17.16
N ALA A 529 36.67 -20.98 -18.13
CA ALA A 529 37.63 -19.96 -18.56
C ALA A 529 36.93 -18.79 -19.26
N LEU A 530 35.96 -19.05 -20.18
CA LEU A 530 35.22 -18.00 -20.88
C LEU A 530 34.31 -17.19 -19.97
N ALA A 531 33.63 -17.85 -19.02
CA ALA A 531 32.70 -17.19 -18.12
C ALA A 531 33.37 -16.42 -16.97
N GLY A 532 34.68 -16.57 -16.77
CA GLY A 532 35.44 -15.82 -15.77
C GLY A 532 34.90 -15.99 -14.34
N GLY A 533 34.30 -17.14 -14.03
CA GLY A 533 33.69 -17.40 -12.73
C GLY A 533 32.35 -16.68 -12.48
N LEU A 534 31.71 -16.11 -13.51
CA LEU A 534 30.43 -15.41 -13.37
C LEU A 534 29.25 -16.37 -13.55
N PRO A 535 28.45 -16.63 -12.50
CA PRO A 535 27.29 -17.53 -12.58
C PRO A 535 26.31 -17.19 -13.68
N ILE A 536 26.08 -15.88 -13.94
CA ILE A 536 25.17 -15.42 -15.00
C ILE A 536 25.59 -15.85 -16.41
N GLN A 537 26.87 -16.08 -16.63
CA GLN A 537 27.41 -16.60 -17.89
C GLN A 537 27.46 -18.12 -17.89
N ILE A 538 27.77 -18.73 -16.76
CA ILE A 538 27.87 -20.18 -16.61
C ILE A 538 26.51 -20.87 -16.77
N CYS A 539 25.49 -20.41 -16.04
CA CYS A 539 24.21 -21.09 -15.93
C CYS A 539 23.50 -21.28 -17.29
N PRO A 540 23.22 -20.21 -18.06
CA PRO A 540 22.53 -20.36 -19.34
C PRO A 540 23.34 -21.19 -20.36
N ALA A 541 24.67 -21.04 -20.34
CA ALA A 541 25.54 -21.76 -21.26
C ALA A 541 25.60 -23.26 -20.94
N ALA A 542 25.77 -23.63 -19.68
CA ALA A 542 25.78 -25.03 -19.25
C ALA A 542 24.44 -25.73 -19.54
N ILE A 543 23.32 -25.07 -19.29
CA ILE A 543 21.99 -25.60 -19.59
C ILE A 543 21.79 -25.76 -21.10
N THR A 544 22.23 -24.76 -21.89
CA THR A 544 22.17 -24.85 -23.37
C THR A 544 22.96 -26.03 -23.89
N LEU A 545 24.16 -26.26 -23.38
CA LEU A 545 24.98 -27.40 -23.75
C LEU A 545 24.32 -28.74 -23.34
N ALA A 546 23.69 -28.82 -22.17
CA ALA A 546 22.91 -29.98 -21.74
C ALA A 546 21.71 -30.29 -22.68
N HIS A 547 21.05 -29.23 -23.17
CA HIS A 547 19.97 -29.39 -24.16
C HIS A 547 20.50 -29.88 -25.50
N GLU A 548 21.65 -29.39 -25.96
CA GLU A 548 22.30 -29.88 -27.19
C GLU A 548 22.78 -31.32 -27.04
N GLN A 549 23.28 -31.70 -25.87
CA GLN A 549 23.61 -33.10 -25.54
C GLN A 549 22.42 -34.03 -25.70
N ARG A 550 21.28 -33.70 -25.09
CA ARG A 550 20.03 -34.47 -25.18
C ARG A 550 19.54 -34.61 -26.61
N ARG A 551 19.82 -33.65 -27.49
CA ARG A 551 19.50 -33.69 -28.94
C ARG A 551 20.56 -34.39 -29.77
N GLY A 552 21.61 -34.98 -29.19
CA GLY A 552 22.71 -35.64 -29.90
C GLY A 552 23.58 -34.66 -30.72
N ARG A 553 23.63 -33.39 -30.36
CA ARG A 553 24.32 -32.34 -31.12
C ARG A 553 25.55 -31.80 -30.40
N LEU A 554 25.91 -32.34 -29.25
CA LEU A 554 26.99 -31.85 -28.41
C LEU A 554 28.32 -31.75 -29.18
N GLY A 555 28.68 -32.74 -29.96
CA GLY A 555 29.92 -32.75 -30.76
C GLY A 555 30.00 -31.75 -31.92
N LYS A 556 28.92 -31.02 -32.23
CA LYS A 556 28.90 -29.93 -33.23
C LYS A 556 28.96 -28.54 -32.61
N ALA A 557 28.97 -28.41 -31.31
CA ALA A 557 29.10 -27.16 -30.60
C ALA A 557 30.58 -26.69 -30.61
N LYS A 558 30.96 -25.91 -31.62
CA LYS A 558 32.26 -25.26 -31.62
C LYS A 558 32.21 -24.03 -30.73
N LEU A 559 32.71 -24.17 -29.48
CA LEU A 559 33.09 -23.05 -28.67
C LEU A 559 34.32 -22.38 -29.33
N ARG A 560 34.17 -21.26 -30.01
CA ARG A 560 35.30 -20.47 -30.45
C ARG A 560 35.85 -19.72 -29.25
N LEU A 561 37.09 -20.02 -28.90
CA LEU A 561 37.88 -19.31 -27.90
C LEU A 561 38.33 -17.96 -28.50
N VAL A 562 37.48 -16.97 -28.47
CA VAL A 562 37.87 -15.57 -28.64
C VAL A 562 37.74 -14.93 -27.26
N PRO A 563 38.70 -14.23 -26.71
CA PRO A 563 38.66 -13.70 -25.34
C PRO A 563 37.86 -12.40 -25.26
N GLU A 564 36.61 -12.42 -25.77
CA GLU A 564 35.69 -11.31 -25.59
C GLU A 564 34.69 -11.70 -24.51
N ALA A 565 34.37 -10.75 -23.64
CA ALA A 565 33.62 -10.98 -22.36
C ALA A 565 32.20 -11.55 -22.52
N ASP A 566 31.69 -11.67 -23.77
CA ASP A 566 30.28 -12.02 -24.03
C ASP A 566 30.10 -13.32 -24.85
N GLU A 567 31.14 -14.09 -25.05
CA GLU A 567 31.09 -15.33 -25.89
C GLU A 567 30.11 -16.38 -25.35
N SER A 568 29.96 -16.49 -24.05
CA SER A 568 28.98 -17.39 -23.43
C SER A 568 27.54 -16.96 -23.75
N PHE A 569 27.27 -15.66 -23.83
CA PHE A 569 25.97 -15.15 -24.25
C PHE A 569 25.72 -15.36 -25.73
N HIS A 570 26.74 -15.18 -26.57
CA HIS A 570 26.65 -15.51 -28.01
C HIS A 570 26.36 -17.00 -28.24
N LEU A 571 26.95 -17.89 -27.44
CA LEU A 571 26.65 -19.33 -27.49
C LEU A 571 25.16 -19.62 -27.27
N VAL A 572 24.56 -18.97 -26.30
CA VAL A 572 23.14 -19.12 -25.99
C VAL A 572 22.28 -18.46 -27.08
N TYR A 573 22.52 -17.18 -27.35
CA TYR A 573 21.74 -16.36 -28.26
C TYR A 573 21.64 -16.95 -29.67
N ASN A 574 22.75 -17.45 -30.23
CA ASN A 574 22.79 -18.03 -31.57
C ASN A 574 22.00 -19.34 -31.73
N ARG A 575 21.58 -19.95 -30.62
CA ARG A 575 20.75 -21.17 -30.60
C ARG A 575 19.29 -20.92 -30.37
N LEU A 576 18.90 -19.68 -30.03
CA LEU A 576 17.49 -19.31 -29.87
C LEU A 576 16.82 -19.17 -31.24
N GLU A 577 15.54 -19.48 -31.29
CA GLU A 577 14.68 -19.19 -32.43
C GLU A 577 14.45 -17.65 -32.54
N ASP A 578 14.25 -17.14 -33.75
CA ASP A 578 14.07 -15.70 -33.99
C ASP A 578 12.92 -15.08 -33.18
N PRO A 579 11.75 -15.73 -32.98
CA PRO A 579 10.71 -15.20 -32.11
C PRO A 579 11.12 -15.07 -30.63
N VAL A 580 11.94 -16.00 -30.13
CA VAL A 580 12.48 -15.92 -28.74
C VAL A 580 13.48 -14.78 -28.62
N ARG A 581 14.35 -14.60 -29.62
CA ARG A 581 15.25 -13.45 -29.68
C ARG A 581 14.49 -12.13 -29.65
N LEU A 582 13.42 -12.02 -30.44
CA LEU A 582 12.57 -10.83 -30.51
C LEU A 582 11.88 -10.54 -29.15
N LEU A 583 11.39 -11.57 -28.46
CA LEU A 583 10.85 -11.44 -27.11
C LEU A 583 11.91 -10.87 -26.15
N LEU A 584 13.14 -11.41 -26.19
CA LEU A 584 14.22 -10.93 -25.33
C LEU A 584 14.61 -9.47 -25.61
N HIS A 585 14.73 -9.09 -26.90
CA HIS A 585 14.97 -7.70 -27.27
C HIS A 585 13.82 -6.78 -26.85
N SER A 586 12.58 -7.23 -26.95
CA SER A 586 11.39 -6.49 -26.49
C SER A 586 11.39 -6.34 -24.96
N ALA A 587 11.74 -7.39 -24.24
CA ALA A 587 11.91 -7.34 -22.79
C ALA A 587 13.06 -6.39 -22.36
N ALA A 588 14.16 -6.35 -23.13
CA ALA A 588 15.29 -5.45 -22.87
C ALA A 588 14.97 -3.96 -23.12
N LEU A 589 13.81 -3.64 -23.69
CA LEU A 589 13.31 -2.26 -23.79
C LEU A 589 12.76 -1.72 -22.46
N PHE A 590 12.38 -2.58 -21.53
CA PHE A 590 11.97 -2.15 -20.19
C PHE A 590 13.17 -1.86 -19.31
N ASN A 591 12.91 -1.15 -18.22
CA ASN A 591 13.85 -1.08 -17.11
C ASN A 591 13.95 -2.48 -16.45
N GLN A 592 14.74 -2.62 -15.39
CA GLN A 592 15.07 -3.91 -14.79
C GLN A 592 13.87 -4.81 -14.42
N ARG A 593 12.70 -4.22 -14.22
CA ARG A 593 11.44 -4.91 -13.94
C ARG A 593 10.55 -4.85 -15.18
N ILE A 594 10.09 -5.99 -15.62
CA ILE A 594 9.32 -6.16 -16.85
C ILE A 594 7.93 -6.68 -16.48
N PRO A 595 6.87 -5.87 -16.52
CA PRO A 595 5.52 -6.37 -16.27
C PRO A 595 5.11 -7.36 -17.37
N ARG A 596 4.85 -8.63 -16.97
CA ARG A 596 4.55 -9.71 -17.90
C ARG A 596 3.33 -9.38 -18.77
N ASP A 597 2.26 -8.90 -18.14
CA ASP A 597 1.02 -8.58 -18.84
C ASP A 597 1.20 -7.45 -19.86
N GLU A 598 2.00 -6.43 -19.52
CA GLU A 598 2.31 -5.32 -20.40
C GLU A 598 3.20 -5.74 -21.57
N LEU A 599 4.20 -6.59 -21.34
CA LEU A 599 5.03 -7.14 -22.40
C LEU A 599 4.20 -8.01 -23.36
N SER A 600 3.31 -8.86 -22.82
CA SER A 600 2.38 -9.68 -23.62
C SER A 600 1.47 -8.81 -24.47
N ALA A 601 0.81 -7.81 -23.87
CA ALA A 601 -0.10 -6.90 -24.58
C ALA A 601 0.60 -6.12 -25.71
N GLN A 602 1.82 -5.65 -25.50
CA GLN A 602 2.61 -4.93 -26.49
C GLN A 602 2.99 -5.83 -27.67
N LEU A 603 3.40 -7.06 -27.41
CA LEU A 603 3.72 -8.04 -28.46
C LEU A 603 2.47 -8.48 -29.24
N GLN A 604 1.34 -8.63 -28.56
CA GLN A 604 0.05 -8.85 -29.20
C GLN A 604 -0.33 -7.70 -30.12
N GLN A 605 -0.27 -6.47 -29.64
CA GLN A 605 -0.62 -5.26 -30.41
C GLN A 605 0.33 -5.04 -31.60
N ALA A 606 1.63 -5.16 -31.37
CA ALA A 606 2.63 -4.85 -32.39
C ALA A 606 2.82 -5.95 -33.44
N LEU A 607 2.70 -7.21 -33.02
CA LEU A 607 3.09 -8.39 -33.82
C LEU A 607 1.97 -9.41 -34.02
N GLY A 608 0.81 -9.22 -33.40
CA GLY A 608 -0.33 -10.14 -33.49
C GLY A 608 -0.11 -11.49 -32.79
N TRP A 609 0.77 -11.55 -31.78
CA TRP A 609 1.02 -12.79 -31.04
C TRP A 609 -0.20 -13.15 -30.18
N SER A 610 -0.55 -14.44 -30.13
CA SER A 610 -1.52 -14.94 -29.17
C SER A 610 -0.87 -15.11 -27.79
N GLU A 611 -1.69 -15.14 -26.74
CA GLU A 611 -1.24 -15.46 -25.37
C GLU A 611 -0.44 -16.78 -25.36
N THR A 612 -0.93 -17.81 -26.04
CA THR A 612 -0.25 -19.11 -26.14
C THR A 612 1.11 -19.00 -26.82
N ASP A 613 1.22 -18.12 -27.83
CA ASP A 613 2.50 -17.88 -28.52
C ASP A 613 3.51 -17.19 -27.60
N PHE A 614 3.04 -16.22 -26.82
CA PHE A 614 3.86 -15.51 -25.84
C PHE A 614 4.36 -16.48 -24.76
N GLU A 615 3.45 -17.24 -24.12
CA GLU A 615 3.80 -18.19 -23.05
C GLU A 615 4.82 -19.24 -23.51
N LYS A 616 4.62 -19.83 -24.69
CA LYS A 616 5.56 -20.82 -25.23
C LYS A 616 6.99 -20.25 -25.40
N ARG A 617 7.10 -18.99 -25.80
CA ARG A 617 8.40 -18.31 -25.98
C ARG A 617 9.00 -17.88 -24.66
N LEU A 618 8.15 -17.48 -23.72
CA LEU A 618 8.55 -17.14 -22.36
C LEU A 618 9.10 -18.35 -21.60
N ASP A 619 8.43 -19.51 -21.73
CA ASP A 619 8.93 -20.77 -21.15
C ASP A 619 10.32 -21.12 -21.67
N ALA A 620 10.60 -20.91 -22.95
CA ALA A 620 11.94 -21.14 -23.50
C ALA A 620 13.00 -20.19 -22.90
N CYS A 621 12.58 -18.96 -22.49
CA CYS A 621 13.47 -18.04 -21.76
C CYS A 621 13.69 -18.47 -20.31
N PHE A 622 12.65 -19.00 -19.67
CA PHE A 622 12.74 -19.53 -18.29
C PHE A 622 13.61 -20.78 -18.22
N ASP A 623 13.46 -21.69 -19.16
CA ASP A 623 14.26 -22.91 -19.25
C ASP A 623 15.77 -22.64 -19.34
N LEU A 624 16.15 -21.49 -19.91
CA LEU A 624 17.54 -21.06 -20.06
C LEU A 624 17.98 -20.03 -19.01
N HIS A 625 17.10 -19.68 -18.06
CA HIS A 625 17.33 -18.63 -17.05
C HIS A 625 17.75 -17.27 -17.64
N LEU A 626 17.19 -16.91 -18.79
CA LEU A 626 17.40 -15.61 -19.44
C LEU A 626 16.43 -14.54 -18.93
N LEU A 627 15.25 -14.98 -18.49
CA LEU A 627 14.25 -14.24 -17.76
C LEU A 627 13.88 -15.02 -16.50
N GLU A 628 13.50 -14.31 -15.45
CA GLU A 628 13.04 -14.85 -14.18
C GLU A 628 11.81 -14.10 -13.69
N GLY A 629 10.98 -14.73 -12.86
CA GLY A 629 9.85 -14.10 -12.19
C GLY A 629 8.49 -14.68 -12.57
N GLY A 630 7.44 -14.05 -12.06
CA GLY A 630 6.03 -14.44 -12.30
C GLY A 630 5.27 -13.30 -12.96
N LYS A 631 4.54 -12.50 -12.16
CA LYS A 631 3.83 -11.30 -12.65
C LYS A 631 4.80 -10.23 -13.15
N ASP A 632 5.91 -10.07 -12.45
CA ASP A 632 7.01 -9.20 -12.86
C ASP A 632 8.20 -10.07 -13.29
N LEU A 633 8.66 -9.88 -14.50
CA LEU A 633 9.83 -10.56 -15.04
C LEU A 633 11.07 -9.72 -14.79
N LYS A 634 12.23 -10.38 -14.66
CA LYS A 634 13.53 -9.74 -14.54
C LYS A 634 14.50 -10.30 -15.57
N MET A 635 15.27 -9.43 -16.18
CA MET A 635 16.40 -9.76 -17.04
C MET A 635 17.67 -9.27 -16.37
N HIS A 636 18.72 -10.10 -16.35
CA HIS A 636 19.98 -9.67 -15.77
C HIS A 636 20.62 -8.55 -16.59
N GLN A 637 21.12 -7.51 -15.93
CA GLN A 637 21.68 -6.31 -16.60
C GLN A 637 22.77 -6.59 -17.63
N LEU A 638 23.71 -7.51 -17.35
CA LEU A 638 24.75 -7.86 -18.30
C LEU A 638 24.17 -8.47 -19.58
N PHE A 639 23.15 -9.34 -19.46
CA PHE A 639 22.50 -9.92 -20.62
C PHE A 639 21.68 -8.87 -21.38
N GLY A 640 20.99 -7.98 -20.68
CA GLY A 640 20.29 -6.84 -21.29
C GLY A 640 21.24 -5.93 -22.08
N ARG A 641 22.39 -5.56 -21.51
CA ARG A 641 23.43 -4.79 -22.21
C ARG A 641 23.98 -5.51 -23.42
N PHE A 642 24.23 -6.83 -23.31
CA PHE A 642 24.64 -7.67 -24.44
C PHE A 642 23.62 -7.60 -25.59
N LEU A 643 22.31 -7.75 -25.30
CA LEU A 643 21.24 -7.64 -26.29
C LEU A 643 21.20 -6.26 -26.96
N GLN A 644 21.38 -5.19 -26.18
CA GLN A 644 21.40 -3.82 -26.70
C GLN A 644 22.61 -3.51 -27.58
N ALA A 645 23.75 -4.17 -27.34
CA ALA A 645 24.98 -4.03 -28.13
C ALA A 645 24.95 -4.84 -29.43
N LEU A 646 24.05 -5.83 -29.57
CA LEU A 646 23.97 -6.65 -30.79
C LEU A 646 23.47 -5.86 -32.00
N ARG A 647 24.13 -6.05 -33.13
CA ARG A 647 23.63 -5.56 -34.43
C ARG A 647 22.53 -6.48 -34.94
N LEU A 648 21.31 -5.96 -35.04
CA LEU A 648 20.16 -6.66 -35.58
C LEU A 648 20.06 -6.50 -37.09
N GLY A 649 19.47 -7.51 -37.76
CA GLY A 649 19.15 -7.41 -39.20
C GLY A 649 17.97 -6.45 -39.43
N GLU A 650 17.83 -5.88 -40.62
CA GLU A 650 16.81 -4.88 -40.98
C GLU A 650 15.39 -5.34 -40.61
N ALA A 651 15.00 -6.58 -40.88
CA ALA A 651 13.70 -7.12 -40.55
C ALA A 651 13.42 -7.19 -39.04
N GLN A 652 14.44 -7.49 -38.22
CA GLN A 652 14.31 -7.52 -36.76
C GLN A 652 14.20 -6.11 -36.20
N VAL A 653 14.94 -5.15 -36.77
CA VAL A 653 14.83 -3.72 -36.41
C VAL A 653 13.43 -3.20 -36.67
N GLU A 654 12.84 -3.50 -37.84
CA GLU A 654 11.45 -3.10 -38.16
C GLU A 654 10.42 -3.65 -37.17
N LEU A 655 10.55 -4.94 -36.82
CA LEU A 655 9.63 -5.55 -35.83
C LEU A 655 9.80 -4.96 -34.45
N LEU A 656 11.03 -4.71 -34.00
CA LEU A 656 11.32 -4.09 -32.71
C LEU A 656 10.81 -2.65 -32.65
N GLU A 657 10.84 -1.91 -33.77
CA GLU A 657 10.29 -0.57 -33.85
C GLU A 657 8.76 -0.55 -33.65
N LYS A 658 8.05 -1.53 -34.22
CA LYS A 658 6.61 -1.70 -33.96
C LYS A 658 6.33 -1.92 -32.47
N VAL A 659 7.16 -2.72 -31.78
CA VAL A 659 7.04 -2.94 -30.32
C VAL A 659 7.32 -1.66 -29.54
N ARG A 660 8.32 -0.87 -29.94
CA ARG A 660 8.62 0.44 -29.29
C ARG A 660 7.47 1.42 -29.42
N ILE A 661 6.83 1.48 -30.59
CA ILE A 661 5.64 2.32 -30.79
C ILE A 661 4.51 1.88 -29.88
N ALA A 662 4.20 0.58 -29.83
CA ALA A 662 3.17 0.04 -28.93
C ALA A 662 3.49 0.34 -27.46
N GLN A 663 4.76 0.23 -27.06
CA GLN A 663 5.23 0.58 -25.71
C GLN A 663 5.04 2.07 -25.41
N ALA A 664 5.34 2.96 -26.35
CA ALA A 664 5.17 4.40 -26.17
C ALA A 664 3.68 4.77 -26.01
N HIS A 665 2.79 4.18 -26.80
CA HIS A 665 1.34 4.37 -26.65
C HIS A 665 0.86 3.92 -25.26
N ARG A 666 1.26 2.71 -24.85
CA ARG A 666 0.85 2.18 -23.55
C ARG A 666 1.39 3.00 -22.38
N PHE A 667 2.63 3.50 -22.48
CA PHE A 667 3.21 4.40 -21.48
C PHE A 667 2.34 5.66 -21.28
N THR A 668 1.86 6.28 -22.36
CA THR A 668 1.01 7.47 -22.25
C THR A 668 -0.36 7.18 -21.67
N GLU A 669 -0.95 6.03 -21.98
CA GLU A 669 -2.22 5.61 -21.38
C GLU A 669 -2.07 5.42 -19.85
N ILE A 670 -1.03 4.71 -19.42
CA ILE A 670 -0.73 4.50 -18.00
C ILE A 670 -0.44 5.82 -17.29
N ALA A 671 0.30 6.72 -17.93
CA ALA A 671 0.58 8.05 -17.36
C ALA A 671 -0.68 8.90 -17.22
N ASP A 672 -1.60 8.86 -18.20
CA ASP A 672 -2.90 9.52 -18.11
C ASP A 672 -3.71 8.97 -16.91
N GLU A 673 -3.69 7.64 -16.72
CA GLU A 673 -4.40 6.97 -15.64
C GLU A 673 -3.82 7.29 -14.25
N VAL A 674 -2.49 7.37 -14.13
CA VAL A 674 -1.81 7.79 -12.88
C VAL A 674 -2.11 9.27 -12.58
N ALA A 675 -2.11 10.14 -13.60
CA ALA A 675 -2.41 11.56 -13.40
C ALA A 675 -3.88 11.81 -12.97
N ASP A 676 -4.79 10.96 -13.42
CA ASP A 676 -6.21 11.06 -13.06
C ASP A 676 -6.52 10.33 -11.73
N HIS A 677 -5.68 9.35 -11.33
CA HIS A 677 -5.83 8.55 -10.11
C HIS A 677 -4.48 8.31 -9.40
N PRO A 678 -3.88 9.34 -8.78
CA PRO A 678 -2.51 9.29 -8.25
C PRO A 678 -2.30 8.24 -7.14
N ASN A 679 -3.35 7.81 -6.45
CA ASN A 679 -3.27 6.86 -5.35
C ASN A 679 -3.34 5.37 -5.78
N ARG A 680 -3.36 5.09 -7.10
CA ARG A 680 -3.31 3.74 -7.65
C ARG A 680 -1.87 3.22 -7.70
N THR A 681 -1.39 2.63 -6.59
CA THR A 681 -0.03 2.08 -6.44
C THR A 681 0.32 1.01 -7.47
N ASP A 682 -0.66 0.23 -7.92
CA ASP A 682 -0.52 -0.79 -8.95
C ASP A 682 -0.14 -0.18 -10.31
N ILE A 683 -0.84 0.87 -10.73
CA ILE A 683 -0.61 1.56 -11.99
C ILE A 683 0.67 2.38 -11.92
N ALA A 684 0.88 3.11 -10.82
CA ALA A 684 2.12 3.87 -10.59
C ALA A 684 3.36 2.96 -10.61
N SER A 685 3.28 1.77 -10.00
CA SER A 685 4.37 0.79 -10.03
C SER A 685 4.65 0.26 -11.44
N THR A 686 3.66 0.20 -12.31
CA THR A 686 3.81 -0.17 -13.71
C THR A 686 4.47 0.95 -14.51
N LEU A 687 4.10 2.22 -14.28
CA LEU A 687 4.69 3.37 -14.96
C LEU A 687 6.22 3.44 -14.78
N ILE A 688 6.72 3.13 -13.58
CA ILE A 688 8.16 3.14 -13.27
C ILE A 688 8.95 2.13 -14.12
N THR A 689 8.33 1.05 -14.55
CA THR A 689 9.01 -0.01 -15.32
C THR A 689 9.33 0.38 -16.76
N PHE A 690 8.62 1.37 -17.29
CA PHE A 690 8.85 1.82 -18.66
C PHE A 690 10.12 2.67 -18.74
N PRO A 691 10.94 2.47 -19.77
CA PRO A 691 12.07 3.37 -20.03
C PRO A 691 11.54 4.75 -20.41
N LEU A 692 12.16 5.78 -19.87
CA LEU A 692 11.92 7.15 -20.31
C LEU A 692 12.63 7.42 -21.64
N ALA A 693 12.42 6.54 -22.61
CA ALA A 693 13.19 6.59 -23.83
C ALA A 693 12.80 7.75 -24.75
N PRO A 694 13.76 8.26 -25.54
CA PRO A 694 13.56 9.35 -26.49
C PRO A 694 12.48 9.07 -27.57
N VAL A 695 12.05 7.84 -27.73
CA VAL A 695 11.09 7.43 -28.79
C VAL A 695 9.69 7.99 -28.53
N ALA A 696 9.24 8.03 -27.29
CA ALA A 696 8.00 8.75 -26.92
C ALA A 696 8.06 10.26 -27.28
N TRP A 697 9.24 10.79 -27.49
CA TRP A 697 9.48 12.17 -27.80
C TRP A 697 9.31 12.53 -29.30
N ALA A 698 9.52 11.63 -30.20
CA ALA A 698 9.50 11.93 -31.64
C ALA A 698 8.08 12.01 -32.22
N GLU A 699 7.12 11.28 -31.67
CA GLU A 699 5.71 11.27 -32.13
C GLU A 699 4.85 12.39 -31.54
N PHE A 700 5.26 13.00 -30.41
CA PHE A 700 4.50 14.02 -29.68
C PHE A 700 4.80 15.47 -30.07
N GLY A 701 5.37 15.71 -31.22
CA GLY A 701 5.75 17.06 -31.71
C GLY A 701 4.61 17.96 -32.19
N THR A 702 3.32 17.61 -31.99
CA THR A 702 2.16 18.39 -32.43
C THR A 702 1.44 19.10 -31.28
N PRO A 703 0.71 20.22 -31.50
CA PRO A 703 0.03 20.99 -30.45
C PRO A 703 -0.98 20.21 -29.59
N VAL A 704 -1.61 19.16 -30.13
CA VAL A 704 -2.51 18.25 -29.36
C VAL A 704 -1.72 17.48 -28.30
N ALA A 705 -0.42 17.36 -28.45
CA ALA A 705 0.46 16.64 -27.55
C ALA A 705 0.89 17.43 -26.29
N THR A 706 0.67 18.75 -26.22
CA THR A 706 1.10 19.57 -25.06
C THR A 706 0.34 19.23 -23.80
N GLY A 707 -0.99 19.09 -23.87
CA GLY A 707 -1.82 18.71 -22.74
C GLY A 707 -1.50 17.28 -22.24
N ARG A 708 -1.18 16.36 -23.15
CA ARG A 708 -0.78 15.00 -22.81
C ARG A 708 0.61 14.95 -22.18
N GLY A 709 1.54 15.76 -22.67
CA GLY A 709 2.86 15.90 -22.05
C GLY A 709 2.81 16.43 -20.63
N GLU A 710 1.94 17.38 -20.32
CA GLU A 710 1.72 17.86 -18.95
C GLU A 710 1.11 16.79 -18.03
N LYS A 711 0.21 15.94 -18.54
CA LYS A 711 -0.31 14.80 -17.78
C LYS A 711 0.79 13.79 -17.44
N VAL A 712 1.66 13.47 -18.41
CA VAL A 712 2.83 12.62 -18.16
C VAL A 712 3.75 13.25 -17.11
N GLY A 713 4.03 14.55 -17.22
CA GLY A 713 4.82 15.27 -16.21
C GLY A 713 4.21 15.20 -14.82
N ARG A 714 2.89 15.40 -14.70
CA ARG A 714 2.17 15.26 -13.43
C ARG A 714 2.24 13.84 -12.87
N ALA A 715 2.00 12.84 -13.71
CA ALA A 715 2.10 11.44 -13.28
C ALA A 715 3.50 11.10 -12.73
N LEU A 716 4.55 11.62 -13.35
CA LEU A 716 5.93 11.44 -12.86
C LEU A 716 6.19 12.19 -11.55
N VAL A 717 5.58 13.36 -11.35
CA VAL A 717 5.63 14.09 -10.08
C VAL A 717 4.96 13.28 -8.96
N GLU A 718 3.78 12.71 -9.22
CA GLU A 718 3.03 11.90 -8.24
C GLU A 718 3.81 10.68 -7.74
N ILE A 719 4.69 10.13 -8.56
CA ILE A 719 5.57 9.01 -8.19
C ILE A 719 6.97 9.47 -7.74
N GLY A 720 7.17 10.77 -7.47
CA GLY A 720 8.43 11.32 -6.96
C GLY A 720 9.57 11.41 -7.98
N ARG A 721 9.31 11.26 -9.28
CA ARG A 721 10.33 11.31 -10.35
C ARG A 721 10.48 12.72 -10.95
N PHE A 722 10.91 13.66 -10.14
CA PHE A 722 10.93 15.08 -10.48
C PHE A 722 11.91 15.42 -11.64
N ASP A 723 13.11 14.84 -11.66
CA ASP A 723 14.08 15.07 -12.75
C ASP A 723 13.57 14.55 -14.10
N ASP A 724 12.76 13.49 -14.09
CA ASP A 724 12.13 12.91 -15.28
C ASP A 724 10.87 13.66 -15.72
N ALA A 725 10.15 14.26 -14.77
CA ALA A 725 8.96 15.09 -15.03
C ALA A 725 9.32 16.43 -15.67
N ARG A 726 10.43 17.04 -15.23
CA ARG A 726 10.88 18.36 -15.65
C ARG A 726 10.91 18.53 -17.18
N PRO A 727 11.56 17.65 -17.97
CA PRO A 727 11.62 17.81 -19.43
C PRO A 727 10.25 17.82 -20.11
N TRP A 728 9.24 17.19 -19.55
CA TRP A 728 7.87 17.22 -20.08
C TRP A 728 7.21 18.58 -19.89
N PHE A 729 7.41 19.21 -18.73
CA PHE A 729 6.91 20.55 -18.47
C PHE A 729 7.68 21.60 -19.26
N GLU A 730 9.02 21.50 -19.41
CA GLU A 730 9.83 22.39 -20.25
C GLU A 730 9.35 22.40 -21.72
N ARG A 731 8.95 21.24 -22.25
CA ARG A 731 8.35 21.15 -23.60
C ARG A 731 6.97 21.79 -23.68
N ALA A 732 6.15 21.58 -22.65
CA ALA A 732 4.86 22.23 -22.57
C ALA A 732 5.01 23.76 -22.57
N VAL A 733 6.02 24.28 -21.84
CA VAL A 733 6.40 25.70 -21.86
C VAL A 733 6.76 26.14 -23.26
N ALA A 734 7.72 25.46 -23.90
CA ALA A 734 8.20 25.83 -25.25
C ALA A 734 7.10 25.77 -26.34
N ALA A 735 6.12 24.90 -26.15
CA ALA A 735 4.97 24.83 -27.06
C ALA A 735 3.97 25.95 -26.80
N LYS A 736 3.67 26.28 -25.53
CA LYS A 736 2.75 27.36 -25.14
C LYS A 736 3.29 28.75 -25.44
N GLU A 737 4.61 28.95 -25.39
CA GLU A 737 5.27 30.19 -25.80
C GLU A 737 5.07 30.53 -27.28
N LYS A 738 4.80 29.52 -28.12
CA LYS A 738 4.49 29.72 -29.54
C LYS A 738 3.08 30.22 -29.80
N GLY A 739 2.20 30.10 -28.81
CA GLY A 739 0.77 30.42 -28.92
C GLY A 739 -0.04 29.39 -29.70
N ASP A 740 -1.32 29.70 -29.91
CA ASP A 740 -2.25 28.93 -30.72
C ASP A 740 -2.01 29.12 -32.24
N ALA A 741 -2.94 28.63 -33.07
CA ALA A 741 -2.87 28.75 -34.53
C ALA A 741 -2.85 30.20 -35.02
N ASP A 742 -3.40 31.14 -34.23
CA ASP A 742 -3.43 32.59 -34.51
C ASP A 742 -2.25 33.32 -33.82
N GLY A 743 -1.35 32.60 -33.15
CA GLY A 743 -0.20 33.12 -32.40
C GLY A 743 -0.57 33.76 -31.07
N GLN A 744 -1.78 33.51 -30.53
CA GLN A 744 -2.22 34.04 -29.26
C GLN A 744 -1.74 33.13 -28.14
N VAL A 745 -1.06 33.70 -27.13
CA VAL A 745 -0.53 32.97 -25.98
C VAL A 745 -1.51 33.04 -24.81
N ASP A 746 -1.88 31.88 -24.26
CA ASP A 746 -2.55 31.80 -22.95
C ASP A 746 -1.52 31.86 -21.84
N HIS A 747 -1.30 33.07 -21.32
CA HIS A 747 -0.27 33.32 -20.32
C HIS A 747 -0.59 32.67 -18.96
N ALA A 748 -1.85 32.47 -18.61
CA ALA A 748 -2.25 31.78 -17.39
C ALA A 748 -1.89 30.28 -17.46
N SER A 749 -2.16 29.66 -18.62
CA SER A 749 -1.77 28.27 -18.89
C SER A 749 -0.25 28.10 -19.00
N LEU A 750 0.46 29.02 -19.67
CA LEU A 750 1.91 29.06 -19.74
C LEU A 750 2.53 29.16 -18.34
N GLY A 751 2.03 30.08 -17.50
CA GLY A 751 2.46 30.29 -16.12
C GLY A 751 2.30 29.04 -15.25
N THR A 752 1.27 28.21 -15.51
CA THR A 752 1.09 26.94 -14.81
C THR A 752 2.19 25.93 -15.17
N SER A 753 2.57 25.81 -16.45
CA SER A 753 3.65 24.91 -16.86
C SER A 753 5.02 25.35 -16.35
N LEU A 754 5.28 26.68 -16.37
CA LEU A 754 6.49 27.29 -15.79
C LEU A 754 6.60 26.99 -14.28
N HIS A 755 5.49 27.11 -13.54
CA HIS A 755 5.42 26.78 -12.12
C HIS A 755 5.74 25.30 -11.86
N SER A 756 5.24 24.38 -12.71
CA SER A 756 5.53 22.96 -12.58
C SER A 756 7.00 22.61 -12.81
N VAL A 757 7.70 23.32 -13.70
CA VAL A 757 9.17 23.19 -13.86
C VAL A 757 9.88 23.64 -12.57
N GLY A 758 9.48 24.79 -12.03
CA GLY A 758 9.99 25.31 -10.76
C GLY A 758 9.82 24.32 -9.61
N TYR A 759 8.64 23.68 -9.53
CA TYR A 759 8.34 22.66 -8.53
C TYR A 759 9.30 21.46 -8.61
N CYS A 760 9.51 20.91 -9.80
CA CYS A 760 10.47 19.82 -9.99
C CYS A 760 11.89 20.18 -9.54
N LEU A 761 12.32 21.40 -9.79
CA LEU A 761 13.64 21.89 -9.39
C LEU A 761 13.73 22.14 -7.88
N LEU A 762 12.66 22.62 -7.26
CA LEU A 762 12.56 22.83 -5.80
C LEU A 762 12.71 21.50 -5.05
N GLU A 763 11.95 20.47 -5.46
CA GLU A 763 11.98 19.15 -4.86
C GLU A 763 13.30 18.41 -5.06
N THR A 764 14.08 18.77 -6.10
CA THR A 764 15.44 18.25 -6.32
C THR A 764 16.53 19.13 -5.70
N GLY A 765 16.17 20.10 -4.84
CA GLY A 765 17.11 20.96 -4.10
C GLY A 765 17.80 22.04 -4.93
N LYS A 766 17.40 22.26 -6.18
CA LYS A 766 17.98 23.27 -7.10
C LYS A 766 17.30 24.64 -6.90
N PHE A 767 17.37 25.19 -5.70
CA PHE A 767 16.58 26.35 -5.26
C PHE A 767 16.79 27.59 -6.12
N HIS A 768 18.01 27.87 -6.56
CA HIS A 768 18.30 29.04 -7.38
C HIS A 768 17.70 28.92 -8.80
N GLU A 769 17.78 27.74 -9.40
CA GLU A 769 17.13 27.49 -10.72
C GLU A 769 15.60 27.55 -10.57
N ALA A 770 15.04 26.94 -9.52
CA ALA A 770 13.61 26.94 -9.22
C ALA A 770 13.08 28.38 -9.10
N GLN A 771 13.79 29.26 -8.38
CA GLN A 771 13.47 30.68 -8.25
C GLN A 771 13.24 31.34 -9.61
N CYS A 772 14.19 31.18 -10.55
CA CYS A 772 14.11 31.79 -11.89
C CYS A 772 12.87 31.32 -12.66
N TRP A 773 12.49 30.03 -12.51
CA TRP A 773 11.31 29.50 -13.18
C TRP A 773 10.00 30.01 -12.55
N TYR A 774 9.96 30.16 -11.23
CA TYR A 774 8.80 30.72 -10.54
C TYR A 774 8.62 32.21 -10.82
N GLU A 775 9.72 32.99 -10.96
CA GLU A 775 9.66 34.39 -11.39
C GLU A 775 9.09 34.52 -12.82
N ARG A 776 9.48 33.63 -13.73
CA ARG A 776 8.87 33.57 -15.08
C ARG A 776 7.39 33.16 -15.01
N ALA A 777 7.04 32.21 -14.12
CA ALA A 777 5.67 31.76 -13.93
C ALA A 777 4.79 32.92 -13.40
N PHE A 778 5.28 33.68 -12.45
CA PHE A 778 4.65 34.89 -11.95
C PHE A 778 4.43 35.90 -13.08
N ALA A 779 5.47 36.28 -13.83
CA ALA A 779 5.39 37.23 -14.90
C ALA A 779 4.41 36.83 -16.02
N ALA A 780 4.29 35.54 -16.29
CA ALA A 780 3.29 35.03 -17.22
C ALA A 780 1.88 35.12 -16.65
N LYS A 781 1.64 34.64 -15.41
CA LYS A 781 0.30 34.66 -14.80
C LYS A 781 -0.26 36.09 -14.60
N GLU A 782 0.62 37.08 -14.38
CA GLU A 782 0.26 38.50 -14.27
C GLU A 782 -0.39 39.03 -15.56
N GLN A 783 -0.08 38.44 -16.73
CA GLN A 783 -0.70 38.81 -18.02
C GLN A 783 -2.09 38.22 -18.21
N GLY A 784 -2.47 37.22 -17.43
CA GLY A 784 -3.79 36.59 -17.41
C GLY A 784 -4.03 35.57 -18.51
N ASP A 785 -5.28 35.16 -18.65
CA ASP A 785 -5.74 34.26 -19.73
C ASP A 785 -5.85 34.98 -21.07
N VAL A 786 -6.29 34.27 -22.11
CA VAL A 786 -6.52 34.84 -23.46
C VAL A 786 -7.54 36.05 -23.49
N LYS A 787 -8.26 36.24 -22.38
CA LYS A 787 -9.18 37.39 -22.20
C LYS A 787 -8.62 38.46 -21.27
N GLY A 788 -7.37 38.33 -20.84
CA GLY A 788 -6.66 39.20 -19.90
C GLY A 788 -7.17 39.11 -18.45
N ARG A 789 -7.86 38.02 -18.07
CA ARG A 789 -8.31 37.83 -16.70
C ARG A 789 -7.19 37.17 -15.87
N VAL A 790 -6.88 37.79 -14.76
CA VAL A 790 -5.86 37.31 -13.83
C VAL A 790 -6.51 36.51 -12.70
N ASP A 791 -5.99 35.34 -12.44
CA ASP A 791 -6.32 34.51 -11.28
C ASP A 791 -5.30 34.81 -10.18
N HIS A 792 -5.69 35.64 -9.23
CA HIS A 792 -4.78 36.16 -8.20
C HIS A 792 -4.31 35.07 -7.22
N ASP A 793 -5.16 34.05 -6.96
CA ASP A 793 -4.79 32.90 -6.16
C ASP A 793 -3.65 32.09 -6.80
N ARG A 794 -3.76 31.79 -8.11
CA ARG A 794 -2.67 31.11 -8.83
C ARG A 794 -1.43 31.97 -9.01
N LEU A 795 -1.60 33.28 -9.10
CA LEU A 795 -0.50 34.24 -9.18
C LEU A 795 0.29 34.25 -7.88
N SER A 796 -0.41 34.36 -6.73
CA SER A 796 0.15 34.36 -5.39
C SER A 796 0.95 33.08 -5.11
N ALA A 797 0.46 31.93 -5.56
CA ALA A 797 1.17 30.65 -5.42
C ALA A 797 2.58 30.69 -6.01
N SER A 798 2.79 31.38 -7.15
CA SER A 798 4.14 31.51 -7.73
C SER A 798 5.02 32.48 -6.95
N LEU A 799 4.45 33.58 -6.43
CA LEU A 799 5.15 34.53 -5.54
C LEU A 799 5.59 33.84 -4.23
N HIS A 800 4.69 33.07 -3.64
CA HIS A 800 4.96 32.27 -2.46
C HIS A 800 6.15 31.32 -2.64
N GLU A 801 6.19 30.60 -3.77
CA GLU A 801 7.28 29.66 -4.08
C GLU A 801 8.62 30.37 -4.31
N VAL A 802 8.65 31.58 -4.91
CA VAL A 802 9.86 32.39 -4.98
C VAL A 802 10.37 32.71 -3.56
N GLY A 803 9.48 33.14 -2.67
CA GLY A 803 9.80 33.39 -1.26
C GLY A 803 10.34 32.14 -0.58
N ARG A 804 9.74 30.98 -0.82
CA ARG A 804 10.20 29.67 -0.28
C ARG A 804 11.61 29.32 -0.76
N CYS A 805 11.92 29.50 -2.05
CA CYS A 805 13.25 29.26 -2.58
C CYS A 805 14.30 30.14 -1.87
N LEU A 806 14.01 31.43 -1.71
CA LEU A 806 14.90 32.38 -1.01
C LEU A 806 15.06 32.02 0.47
N SER A 807 13.98 31.67 1.16
CA SER A 807 14.00 31.24 2.55
C SER A 807 14.82 29.96 2.75
N ARG A 808 14.68 28.98 1.85
CA ARG A 808 15.51 27.76 1.85
C ARG A 808 17.01 28.02 1.62
N MET A 809 17.34 29.11 0.96
CA MET A 809 18.73 29.60 0.80
C MET A 809 19.21 30.47 1.98
N GLY A 810 18.40 30.64 3.04
CA GLY A 810 18.69 31.47 4.19
C GLY A 810 18.57 32.99 3.97
N LYS A 811 17.97 33.40 2.85
CA LYS A 811 17.84 34.80 2.43
C LYS A 811 16.49 35.40 2.88
N HIS A 812 16.25 35.44 4.16
CA HIS A 812 14.94 35.80 4.75
C HIS A 812 14.53 37.24 4.43
N ASP A 813 15.47 38.19 4.40
CA ASP A 813 15.18 39.60 4.05
C ASP A 813 14.78 39.76 2.58
N GLU A 814 15.39 38.95 1.67
CA GLU A 814 15.00 38.94 0.25
C GLU A 814 13.67 38.21 0.04
N ALA A 815 13.34 37.19 0.87
CA ALA A 815 12.12 36.38 0.80
C ALA A 815 10.87 37.15 1.24
N ARG A 816 10.99 37.97 2.29
CA ARG A 816 9.87 38.69 2.91
C ARG A 816 9.02 39.48 1.90
N PRO A 817 9.54 40.37 1.05
CA PRO A 817 8.73 41.14 0.11
C PRO A 817 7.96 40.25 -0.89
N TRP A 818 8.44 39.05 -1.19
CA TRP A 818 7.73 38.11 -2.06
C TRP A 818 6.50 37.52 -1.35
N PHE A 819 6.63 37.13 -0.09
CA PHE A 819 5.51 36.65 0.71
C PHE A 819 4.48 37.76 0.98
N GLU A 820 4.93 39.01 1.24
CA GLU A 820 4.04 40.18 1.40
C GLU A 820 3.22 40.41 0.13
N ARG A 821 3.85 40.35 -1.06
CA ARG A 821 3.15 40.43 -2.34
C ARG A 821 2.20 39.27 -2.54
N ALA A 822 2.56 38.04 -2.12
CA ALA A 822 1.67 36.90 -2.19
C ALA A 822 0.41 37.12 -1.36
N VAL A 823 0.56 37.65 -0.13
CA VAL A 823 -0.57 38.05 0.71
C VAL A 823 -1.48 39.05 0.02
N ASP A 824 -0.91 40.11 -0.59
CA ASP A 824 -1.68 41.14 -1.30
C ASP A 824 -2.50 40.55 -2.47
N GLU A 825 -1.94 39.57 -3.18
CA GLU A 825 -2.65 38.89 -4.27
C GLU A 825 -3.71 37.92 -3.74
N GLU A 826 -3.45 37.16 -2.68
CA GLU A 826 -4.41 36.24 -2.05
C GLU A 826 -5.62 36.99 -1.49
N GLU A 827 -5.44 38.18 -0.94
CA GLU A 827 -6.53 39.05 -0.48
C GLU A 827 -7.45 39.54 -1.63
N ARG A 828 -7.00 39.50 -2.89
CA ARG A 828 -7.84 39.77 -4.08
C ARG A 828 -8.68 38.54 -4.50
N GLY A 829 -8.23 37.34 -4.14
CA GLY A 829 -8.91 36.08 -4.37
C GLY A 829 -8.76 35.50 -5.79
N ASP A 830 -9.44 34.40 -6.05
CA ASP A 830 -9.48 33.74 -7.35
C ASP A 830 -10.20 34.63 -8.42
N MET A 831 -10.33 34.11 -9.65
CA MET A 831 -11.03 34.79 -10.76
C MET A 831 -12.52 35.10 -10.45
N HIS A 832 -13.08 34.61 -9.36
CA HIS A 832 -14.43 34.84 -8.86
C HIS A 832 -14.44 35.72 -7.59
N GLY A 833 -13.27 36.19 -7.12
CA GLY A 833 -13.10 36.97 -5.90
C GLY A 833 -13.24 36.15 -4.61
N ARG A 834 -13.10 34.84 -4.66
CA ARG A 834 -13.14 33.97 -3.48
C ARG A 834 -11.72 33.85 -2.92
N ILE A 835 -11.59 34.02 -1.62
CA ILE A 835 -10.30 33.98 -0.92
C ILE A 835 -10.17 32.64 -0.21
N ASP A 836 -9.11 31.91 -0.55
CA ASP A 836 -8.69 30.72 0.21
C ASP A 836 -7.96 31.19 1.48
N GLN A 837 -8.66 31.13 2.61
CA GLN A 837 -8.15 31.65 3.87
C GLN A 837 -7.01 30.80 4.45
N ASP A 838 -6.95 29.50 4.12
CA ASP A 838 -5.83 28.66 4.55
C ASP A 838 -4.56 29.02 3.77
N SER A 839 -4.65 29.23 2.45
CA SER A 839 -3.53 29.69 1.62
C SER A 839 -3.00 31.03 2.10
N LEU A 840 -3.91 32.00 2.30
CA LEU A 840 -3.60 33.30 2.88
C LEU A 840 -2.90 33.17 4.26
N GLY A 841 -3.41 32.31 5.12
CA GLY A 841 -2.81 32.03 6.43
C GLY A 841 -1.39 31.45 6.34
N ARG A 842 -1.11 30.66 5.31
CA ARG A 842 0.25 30.14 5.06
C ARG A 842 1.21 31.27 4.67
N SER A 843 0.86 32.12 3.70
CA SER A 843 1.70 33.24 3.26
C SER A 843 1.95 34.24 4.39
N LEU A 844 0.93 34.56 5.19
CA LEU A 844 1.07 35.37 6.42
C LEU A 844 2.06 34.76 7.42
N SER A 845 1.98 33.43 7.62
CA SER A 845 2.91 32.71 8.52
C SER A 845 4.35 32.78 8.03
N TYR A 846 4.59 32.74 6.72
CA TYR A 846 5.94 32.86 6.15
C TYR A 846 6.52 34.26 6.27
N VAL A 847 5.70 35.34 6.16
CA VAL A 847 6.13 36.70 6.46
C VAL A 847 6.59 36.79 7.94
N GLY A 848 5.76 36.29 8.85
CA GLY A 848 6.09 36.20 10.27
C GLY A 848 7.38 35.42 10.53
N HIS A 849 7.56 34.29 9.83
CA HIS A 849 8.77 33.46 9.94
C HIS A 849 10.02 34.23 9.48
N CYS A 850 9.99 34.93 8.35
CA CYS A 850 11.11 35.73 7.85
C CYS A 850 11.49 36.82 8.87
N LEU A 851 10.51 37.51 9.46
CA LEU A 851 10.73 38.51 10.52
C LEU A 851 11.31 37.90 11.81
N SER A 852 10.87 36.71 12.16
CA SER A 852 11.38 35.98 13.32
C SER A 852 12.85 35.57 13.13
N GLU A 853 13.23 35.06 11.96
CA GLU A 853 14.61 34.68 11.65
C GLU A 853 15.56 35.88 11.58
N THR A 854 15.02 37.06 11.29
CA THR A 854 15.77 38.34 11.33
C THR A 854 15.68 39.08 12.65
N GLY A 855 15.04 38.48 13.70
CA GLY A 855 14.99 39.02 15.06
C GLY A 855 13.91 40.08 15.34
N HIS A 856 13.00 40.32 14.39
CA HIS A 856 11.92 41.30 14.51
C HIS A 856 10.65 40.65 15.12
N TYR A 857 10.77 40.17 16.36
CA TYR A 857 9.73 39.33 17.01
C TYR A 857 8.40 40.06 17.26
N GLU A 858 8.42 41.38 17.54
CA GLU A 858 7.17 42.12 17.76
C GLU A 858 6.36 42.28 16.45
N GLU A 859 7.03 42.54 15.33
CA GLU A 859 6.36 42.57 14.02
C GLU A 859 5.90 41.19 13.63
N ALA A 860 6.73 40.17 13.81
CA ALA A 860 6.43 38.78 13.52
C ALA A 860 5.16 38.29 14.24
N GLN A 861 4.99 38.69 15.52
CA GLN A 861 3.79 38.39 16.30
C GLN A 861 2.53 38.84 15.56
N GLY A 862 2.48 40.10 15.11
CA GLY A 862 1.30 40.62 14.40
C GLY A 862 0.96 39.89 13.12
N TRP A 863 1.98 39.43 12.38
CA TRP A 863 1.76 38.62 11.17
C TRP A 863 1.26 37.21 11.49
N HIS A 864 1.80 36.55 12.52
CA HIS A 864 1.33 35.26 12.98
C HIS A 864 -0.10 35.31 13.55
N GLU A 865 -0.48 36.39 14.25
CA GLU A 865 -1.87 36.63 14.70
C GLU A 865 -2.83 36.75 13.53
N ARG A 866 -2.47 37.50 12.46
CA ARG A 866 -3.25 37.54 11.22
C ARG A 866 -3.36 36.16 10.58
N ALA A 867 -2.28 35.37 10.57
CA ALA A 867 -2.29 34.01 10.06
C ALA A 867 -3.26 33.11 10.84
N VAL A 868 -3.29 33.21 12.18
CA VAL A 868 -4.26 32.50 13.02
C VAL A 868 -5.68 32.83 12.60
N LEU A 869 -6.01 34.12 12.50
CA LEU A 869 -7.35 34.60 12.11
C LEU A 869 -7.79 34.14 10.70
N ALA A 870 -6.84 34.01 9.79
CA ALA A 870 -7.13 33.47 8.46
C ALA A 870 -7.40 31.97 8.54
N LYS A 871 -6.50 31.19 9.16
CA LYS A 871 -6.62 29.73 9.24
C LYS A 871 -7.85 29.24 10.02
N GLU A 872 -8.32 30.02 11.02
CA GLU A 872 -9.58 29.75 11.73
C GLU A 872 -10.82 29.74 10.81
N LYS A 873 -10.76 30.43 9.66
CA LYS A 873 -11.85 30.44 8.67
C LYS A 873 -11.80 29.23 7.72
N GLY A 874 -10.64 28.56 7.64
CA GLY A 874 -10.43 27.39 6.82
C GLY A 874 -10.27 27.63 5.31
N ASP A 875 -10.24 26.54 4.54
CA ASP A 875 -10.12 26.58 3.07
C ASP A 875 -11.41 27.12 2.40
N LEU A 876 -11.47 27.07 1.05
CA LEU A 876 -12.66 27.46 0.26
C LEU A 876 -13.93 26.66 0.59
N GLN A 877 -13.81 25.51 1.23
CA GLN A 877 -14.90 24.66 1.73
C GLN A 877 -15.19 24.85 3.22
N GLY A 878 -14.44 25.74 3.90
CA GLY A 878 -14.55 26.00 5.33
C GLY A 878 -13.93 24.91 6.21
N ARG A 879 -13.07 24.05 5.68
CA ARG A 879 -12.33 23.03 6.45
C ARG A 879 -11.11 23.69 7.08
N VAL A 880 -10.92 23.45 8.37
CA VAL A 880 -9.79 24.00 9.13
C VAL A 880 -8.71 22.93 9.26
N ASP A 881 -7.50 23.23 8.81
CA ASP A 881 -6.31 22.45 9.12
C ASP A 881 -5.82 22.81 10.51
N HIS A 882 -6.19 22.01 11.51
CA HIS A 882 -5.88 22.26 12.92
C HIS A 882 -4.39 22.15 13.24
N GLU A 883 -3.63 21.34 12.50
CA GLU A 883 -2.19 21.27 12.63
C GLU A 883 -1.53 22.56 12.13
N SER A 884 -1.92 23.03 10.95
CA SER A 884 -1.44 24.30 10.40
C SER A 884 -1.82 25.49 11.30
N LEU A 885 -3.03 25.49 11.87
CA LEU A 885 -3.49 26.49 12.84
C LEU A 885 -2.68 26.42 14.14
N SER A 886 -2.46 25.20 14.69
CA SER A 886 -1.63 24.98 15.87
C SER A 886 -0.22 25.53 15.69
N ASN A 887 0.40 25.31 14.54
CA ASN A 887 1.73 25.84 14.23
C ASN A 887 1.74 27.39 14.25
N SER A 888 0.71 28.07 13.73
CA SER A 888 0.64 29.54 13.78
C SER A 888 0.44 30.06 15.20
N LEU A 889 -0.42 29.42 16.01
CA LEU A 889 -0.61 29.73 17.44
C LEU A 889 0.69 29.54 18.23
N HIS A 890 1.42 28.46 17.95
CA HIS A 890 2.74 28.20 18.53
C HIS A 890 3.73 29.33 18.24
N GLN A 891 3.77 29.83 16.98
CA GLN A 891 4.66 30.90 16.59
C GLN A 891 4.33 32.23 17.28
N VAL A 892 3.06 32.54 17.52
CA VAL A 892 2.67 33.71 18.33
C VAL A 892 3.23 33.59 19.75
N GLY A 893 3.01 32.46 20.40
CA GLY A 893 3.54 32.13 21.72
C GLY A 893 5.07 32.25 21.78
N TRP A 894 5.74 31.76 20.71
CA TRP A 894 7.20 31.82 20.62
C TRP A 894 7.72 33.26 20.48
N CYS A 895 7.12 34.11 19.65
CA CYS A 895 7.47 35.53 19.55
C CYS A 895 7.30 36.26 20.88
N LEU A 896 6.21 35.99 21.61
CA LEU A 896 6.00 36.56 22.96
C LEU A 896 7.06 36.07 23.97
N ALA A 897 7.42 34.80 23.90
CA ALA A 897 8.47 34.23 24.76
C ALA A 897 9.86 34.88 24.49
N GLN A 898 10.20 35.10 23.18
CA GLN A 898 11.45 35.79 22.80
C GLN A 898 11.50 37.25 23.28
N THR A 899 10.33 37.87 23.42
CA THR A 899 10.23 39.22 23.99
C THR A 899 10.03 39.23 25.52
N ALA A 900 10.31 38.10 26.20
CA ALA A 900 10.17 37.87 27.64
C ALA A 900 8.74 38.05 28.19
N LYS A 901 7.72 38.03 27.35
CA LYS A 901 6.29 38.11 27.74
C LYS A 901 5.75 36.72 28.06
N TYR A 902 6.41 36.00 28.98
CA TYR A 902 6.13 34.55 29.24
C TYR A 902 4.69 34.28 29.66
N VAL A 903 4.09 35.14 30.47
CA VAL A 903 2.71 34.98 30.96
C VAL A 903 1.70 35.14 29.79
N GLU A 904 1.98 36.08 28.88
CA GLU A 904 1.14 36.33 27.72
C GLU A 904 1.27 35.21 26.67
N ALA A 905 2.39 34.49 26.64
CA ALA A 905 2.61 33.35 25.73
C ALA A 905 1.80 32.10 26.13
N LEU A 906 1.51 31.88 27.41
CA LEU A 906 0.85 30.69 27.94
C LEU A 906 -0.49 30.36 27.22
N PRO A 907 -1.46 31.30 27.13
CA PRO A 907 -2.74 30.98 26.48
C PRO A 907 -2.61 30.64 24.99
N TRP A 908 -1.57 31.14 24.31
CA TRP A 908 -1.31 30.83 22.93
C TRP A 908 -0.80 29.38 22.77
N TYR A 909 0.14 28.97 23.61
CA TYR A 909 0.61 27.56 23.59
C TYR A 909 -0.48 26.58 24.04
N GLU A 910 -1.33 26.95 25.00
CA GLU A 910 -2.47 26.14 25.42
C GLU A 910 -3.43 25.92 24.26
N ARG A 911 -3.78 27.00 23.54
CA ARG A 911 -4.59 26.88 22.33
C ARG A 911 -3.88 26.05 21.23
N ALA A 912 -2.57 26.25 21.04
CA ALA A 912 -1.79 25.47 20.07
C ALA A 912 -1.86 23.97 20.37
N ALA A 913 -1.70 23.59 21.65
CA ALA A 913 -1.80 22.19 22.06
C ALA A 913 -3.22 21.63 21.84
N ALA A 914 -4.25 22.42 22.17
CA ALA A 914 -5.65 22.01 21.96
C ALA A 914 -6.01 21.84 20.47
N GLU A 915 -5.46 22.68 19.59
CA GLU A 915 -5.65 22.52 18.15
C GLU A 915 -4.84 21.34 17.60
N ALA A 916 -3.58 21.15 18.05
CA ALA A 916 -2.77 19.99 17.65
C ALA A 916 -3.43 18.64 18.00
N GLU A 917 -4.17 18.56 19.11
CA GLU A 917 -4.91 17.35 19.51
C GLU A 917 -6.05 16.98 18.54
N LYS A 918 -6.53 17.93 17.72
CA LYS A 918 -7.56 17.68 16.71
C LYS A 918 -6.97 17.11 15.42
N GLY A 919 -5.67 17.32 15.19
CA GLY A 919 -4.94 16.83 14.03
C GLY A 919 -5.09 17.71 12.78
N ASP A 920 -4.57 17.19 11.66
CA ASP A 920 -4.67 17.83 10.35
C ASP A 920 -6.10 17.72 9.76
N VAL A 921 -6.29 18.10 8.50
CA VAL A 921 -7.59 18.02 7.79
C VAL A 921 -8.16 16.58 7.72
N HIS A 922 -7.34 15.57 8.02
CA HIS A 922 -7.71 14.15 8.06
C HIS A 922 -7.79 13.60 9.49
N GLY A 923 -7.62 14.45 10.51
CA GLY A 923 -7.62 14.05 11.92
C GLY A 923 -6.35 13.33 12.38
N ARG A 924 -5.24 13.40 11.62
CA ARG A 924 -3.95 12.82 12.03
C ARG A 924 -3.24 13.78 12.99
N VAL A 925 -2.84 13.28 14.16
CA VAL A 925 -2.18 14.08 15.18
C VAL A 925 -0.66 13.94 15.10
N ASP A 926 0.05 15.06 14.89
CA ASP A 926 1.50 15.14 15.06
C ASP A 926 1.84 15.33 16.55
N HIS A 927 2.12 14.22 17.24
CA HIS A 927 2.44 14.25 18.65
C HIS A 927 3.80 14.89 18.97
N GLU A 928 4.72 14.97 18.01
CA GLU A 928 5.98 15.71 18.17
C GLU A 928 5.72 17.22 18.21
N SER A 929 4.89 17.74 17.30
CA SER A 929 4.47 19.14 17.28
C SER A 929 3.67 19.53 18.53
N LEU A 930 2.72 18.66 18.95
CA LEU A 930 2.01 18.79 20.21
C LEU A 930 2.99 18.85 21.40
N GLY A 931 3.94 17.92 21.44
CA GLY A 931 4.95 17.85 22.50
C GLY A 931 5.82 19.09 22.59
N ARG A 932 6.15 19.73 21.48
CA ARG A 932 6.89 21.00 21.44
C ARG A 932 6.10 22.16 22.07
N SER A 933 4.81 22.27 21.75
CA SER A 933 3.96 23.31 22.34
C SER A 933 3.83 23.13 23.85
N LEU A 934 3.64 21.88 24.33
CA LEU A 934 3.58 21.57 25.77
C LEU A 934 4.92 21.81 26.48
N GLU A 935 6.05 21.53 25.85
CA GLU A 935 7.39 21.81 26.37
C GLU A 935 7.61 23.32 26.57
N LEU A 936 7.22 24.15 25.60
CA LEU A 936 7.37 25.59 25.70
C LEU A 936 6.45 26.21 26.75
N MET A 937 5.26 25.65 26.99
CA MET A 937 4.45 26.01 28.18
C MET A 937 5.22 25.74 29.46
N GLY A 938 5.80 24.56 29.61
CA GLY A 938 6.65 24.20 30.74
C GLY A 938 7.83 25.16 30.87
N SER A 939 8.46 25.55 29.78
CA SER A 939 9.57 26.51 29.75
C SER A 939 9.14 27.91 30.20
N CYS A 940 8.02 28.45 29.73
CA CYS A 940 7.49 29.76 30.17
C CYS A 940 7.18 29.74 31.67
N LEU A 941 6.54 28.70 32.18
CA LEU A 941 6.25 28.56 33.62
C LEU A 941 7.52 28.41 34.46
N ARG A 942 8.53 27.74 33.96
CA ARG A 942 9.85 27.64 34.61
C ARG A 942 10.54 29.02 34.69
N GLN A 943 10.44 29.84 33.65
CA GLN A 943 10.97 31.23 33.65
C GLN A 943 10.23 32.16 34.62
N THR A 944 9.03 31.80 35.01
CA THR A 944 8.25 32.52 36.02
C THR A 944 8.28 31.84 37.40
N ASP A 945 9.26 30.95 37.66
CA ASP A 945 9.49 30.21 38.90
C ASP A 945 8.33 29.29 39.34
N ASN A 946 7.36 29.00 38.44
CA ASN A 946 6.25 28.10 38.73
C ASN A 946 6.62 26.64 38.39
N TYR A 947 7.59 26.10 39.12
CA TYR A 947 8.18 24.78 38.85
C TYR A 947 7.19 23.61 38.96
N ALA A 948 6.18 23.72 39.87
CA ALA A 948 5.22 22.65 40.09
C ALA A 948 4.29 22.46 38.89
N GLU A 949 3.80 23.55 38.33
CA GLU A 949 2.96 23.51 37.14
C GLU A 949 3.79 23.20 35.89
N ALA A 950 5.00 23.77 35.77
CA ALA A 950 5.94 23.44 34.69
C ALA A 950 6.22 21.95 34.60
N GLN A 951 6.41 21.27 35.72
CA GLN A 951 6.64 19.82 35.76
C GLN A 951 5.49 19.05 35.12
N SER A 952 4.25 19.38 35.43
CA SER A 952 3.06 18.72 34.82
C SER A 952 3.03 18.85 33.31
N TRP A 953 3.43 20.01 32.77
CA TRP A 953 3.48 20.23 31.33
C TRP A 953 4.63 19.47 30.66
N TYR A 954 5.82 19.39 31.33
CA TYR A 954 6.90 18.55 30.80
C TYR A 954 6.55 17.07 30.79
N GLU A 955 5.81 16.55 31.78
CA GLU A 955 5.30 15.19 31.80
C GLU A 955 4.39 14.92 30.59
N ARG A 956 3.48 15.85 30.30
CA ARG A 956 2.60 15.76 29.11
C ARG A 956 3.41 15.84 27.81
N ALA A 957 4.41 16.72 27.73
CA ALA A 957 5.28 16.87 26.57
C ALA A 957 6.05 15.58 26.29
N VAL A 958 6.65 14.96 27.32
CA VAL A 958 7.34 13.67 27.22
C VAL A 958 6.39 12.57 26.76
N ALA A 959 5.18 12.52 27.32
CA ALA A 959 4.18 11.54 26.95
C ALA A 959 3.72 11.69 25.48
N ALA A 960 3.59 12.92 24.97
CA ALA A 960 3.28 13.19 23.57
C ALA A 960 4.44 12.80 22.67
N LYS A 961 5.66 13.29 22.92
CA LYS A 961 6.84 13.02 22.08
C LYS A 961 7.20 11.55 21.98
N ARG A 962 6.89 10.74 22.99
CA ARG A 962 7.05 9.28 22.94
C ARG A 962 6.15 8.61 21.91
N LYS A 963 5.05 9.26 21.49
CA LYS A 963 4.17 8.75 20.42
C LYS A 963 4.72 9.07 19.03
N GLY A 964 5.61 10.06 18.91
CA GLY A 964 6.25 10.48 17.69
C GLY A 964 5.39 11.41 16.81
N ASP A 965 5.88 11.65 15.58
CA ASP A 965 5.15 12.44 14.56
C ASP A 965 3.96 11.66 13.97
N ILE A 966 3.33 12.20 12.90
CA ILE A 966 2.22 11.56 12.19
C ILE A 966 2.58 10.17 11.62
N PHE A 967 3.86 9.82 11.54
CA PHE A 967 4.37 8.52 11.11
C PHE A 967 4.84 7.64 12.28
N GLY A 968 4.69 8.11 13.53
CA GLY A 968 5.16 7.43 14.73
C GLY A 968 6.67 7.52 14.96
N ARG A 969 7.37 8.46 14.29
CA ARG A 969 8.80 8.69 14.49
C ARG A 969 9.04 9.49 15.77
N VAL A 970 9.81 8.96 16.69
CA VAL A 970 10.20 9.67 17.91
C VAL A 970 11.51 10.42 17.67
N ASP A 971 11.47 11.75 17.79
CA ASP A 971 12.70 12.57 17.85
C ASP A 971 13.35 12.45 19.23
N ARG A 972 14.39 11.60 19.31
CA ARG A 972 15.10 11.30 20.54
C ARG A 972 15.76 12.54 21.16
N LYS A 973 16.30 13.44 20.32
CA LYS A 973 16.94 14.68 20.80
C LYS A 973 15.90 15.61 21.41
N SER A 974 14.77 15.79 20.72
CA SER A 974 13.65 16.59 21.23
C SER A 974 13.08 16.02 22.52
N LEU A 975 12.93 14.69 22.60
CA LEU A 975 12.47 14.01 23.81
C LEU A 975 13.47 14.18 24.98
N ALA A 976 14.78 14.04 24.72
CA ALA A 976 15.81 14.23 25.73
C ALA A 976 15.83 15.68 26.30
N VAL A 977 15.61 16.69 25.45
CA VAL A 977 15.47 18.08 25.88
C VAL A 977 14.30 18.26 26.85
N SER A 978 13.15 17.67 26.57
CA SER A 978 11.99 17.75 27.47
C SER A 978 12.25 17.03 28.82
N LEU A 979 12.92 15.86 28.77
CA LEU A 979 13.30 15.12 29.98
C LEU A 979 14.28 15.93 30.85
N ASN A 980 15.33 16.50 30.26
CA ASN A 980 16.32 17.32 30.98
C ASN A 980 15.68 18.57 31.61
N SER A 981 14.82 19.26 30.87
CA SER A 981 14.11 20.45 31.35
C SER A 981 13.14 20.12 32.50
N GLY A 982 12.43 19.00 32.41
CA GLY A 982 11.56 18.50 33.48
C GLY A 982 12.36 18.02 34.70
N ALA A 983 13.50 17.38 34.50
CA ALA A 983 14.41 16.99 35.60
C ALA A 983 14.92 18.22 36.39
N GLU A 984 15.21 19.32 35.72
CA GLU A 984 15.55 20.58 36.39
C GLU A 984 14.42 21.08 37.31
N CYS A 985 13.18 21.03 36.84
CA CYS A 985 12.00 21.38 37.65
C CYS A 985 11.85 20.43 38.85
N LEU A 986 12.01 19.12 38.66
CA LEU A 986 11.97 18.12 39.74
C LEU A 986 13.03 18.39 40.81
N ARG A 987 14.24 18.78 40.43
CA ARG A 987 15.30 19.19 41.41
C ARG A 987 14.90 20.42 42.21
N LYS A 988 14.31 21.44 41.55
CA LYS A 988 13.83 22.63 42.24
C LYS A 988 12.69 22.32 43.24
N LEU A 989 11.92 21.29 42.96
CA LEU A 989 10.85 20.78 43.83
C LEU A 989 11.34 19.79 44.91
N GLY A 990 12.66 19.51 44.99
CA GLY A 990 13.24 18.58 45.95
C GLY A 990 13.06 17.09 45.62
N LYS A 991 12.57 16.75 44.45
CA LYS A 991 12.31 15.35 43.97
C LYS A 991 13.55 14.79 43.26
N THR A 992 14.66 14.67 43.98
CA THR A 992 15.98 14.36 43.40
C THR A 992 16.03 12.99 42.73
N THR A 993 15.38 11.96 43.26
CA THR A 993 15.39 10.59 42.71
C THR A 993 14.64 10.51 41.36
N GLU A 994 13.52 11.26 41.22
CA GLU A 994 12.76 11.34 39.99
C GLU A 994 13.57 12.11 38.94
N ALA A 995 14.26 13.19 39.33
CA ALA A 995 15.13 13.96 38.46
C ALA A 995 16.29 13.13 37.89
N GLU A 996 16.98 12.33 38.74
CA GLU A 996 18.06 11.43 38.32
C GLU A 996 17.57 10.36 37.31
N ALA A 997 16.35 9.86 37.50
CA ALA A 997 15.78 8.89 36.57
C ALA A 997 15.52 9.52 35.17
N TRP A 998 15.00 10.75 35.10
CA TRP A 998 14.76 11.46 33.86
C TRP A 998 16.05 11.84 33.14
N GLU A 999 17.08 12.28 33.88
CA GLU A 999 18.38 12.61 33.29
C GLU A 999 19.11 11.37 32.78
N LYS A 1000 18.97 10.21 33.45
CA LYS A 1000 19.50 8.95 32.97
C LYS A 1000 18.84 8.56 31.63
N GLU A 1001 17.52 8.63 31.56
CA GLU A 1001 16.79 8.34 30.32
C GLU A 1001 17.22 9.30 29.20
N ALA A 1002 17.35 10.59 29.47
CA ALA A 1002 17.81 11.58 28.50
C ALA A 1002 19.21 11.25 27.98
N THR A 1003 20.14 10.87 28.87
CA THR A 1003 21.52 10.49 28.53
C THR A 1003 21.53 9.22 27.66
N GLU A 1004 20.69 8.24 27.97
CA GLU A 1004 20.54 7.01 27.15
C GLU A 1004 20.00 7.32 25.75
N LEU A 1005 19.09 8.30 25.63
CA LEU A 1005 18.56 8.74 24.34
C LEU A 1005 19.60 9.51 23.50
N GLU A 1006 20.46 10.31 24.16
CA GLU A 1006 21.53 11.07 23.51
C GLU A 1006 22.72 10.18 23.12
N SER A 1007 23.09 9.22 23.97
CA SER A 1007 24.23 8.30 23.72
C SER A 1007 23.94 7.22 22.68
N GLY A 1008 22.69 6.91 22.42
CA GLY A 1008 22.26 5.97 21.37
C GLY A 1008 22.28 6.55 19.96
N GLY A 1009 22.80 7.75 19.74
CA GLY A 1009 22.79 8.48 18.46
C GLY A 1009 24.13 8.58 17.72
N ASP A 1010 25.24 8.17 18.33
CA ASP A 1010 26.59 8.26 17.75
C ASP A 1010 27.25 6.89 17.46
N SER A 1011 26.47 5.82 17.30
CA SER A 1011 27.00 4.50 16.91
C SER A 1011 26.25 3.89 15.72
#